data_2a72d0e5d8106d72ce4ec2096ca0b056
#
_entry.id   2a72d0e5d8106d72ce4ec2096ca0b056
#
_cell.length_a   1.000
_cell.length_b   1.000
_cell.length_c   1.000
_cell.angle_alpha   90.00
_cell.angle_beta   90.00
_cell.angle_gamma   90.00
#
_symmetry.space_group_name_H-M   'P 1'
#
loop_
_entity.id
_entity.type
_entity.pdbx_description
1 polymer ?
#
loop_
_entity_poly.entity_id
_entity_poly.type
_entity_poly.pdbx_seq_one_letter_code
_entity_poly.pdbx_strand_id
1 'polypeptide(L)'
;MRTRIIRTFLILCLPALNLAAAQNPVITGRIMDNNGGAIRGARATLTDPSGRAVTSSVSGGDGGFRLSAPAGNYEMTVEAGGFASLRRTVTMIEGEQTIDLTLEPGKLSESMTITPVRAEVRLVDAPASVSVLDSRDVDHAAAQTMDDLLRQVPGFSIFRRSSSLVANPTTQGVSLRGTGASGASRTLVLSDGVPLNDAFGGWVYWDRIPRTSVDRIELVRGGSSDLYGSDALSGVINVISRPVTARVVDFEASYGSRETADLTFYLGDRWKGFGINLTGEFLQTDGYFLVAPRDRGLADAEASSRHRALGLRLGYDWRGENQFFLRGSLFDENRNNGTLLQRNDTATESLVAGARLRTADGSNWNFAVFANQQRFHQNFTALSTDRNTETLTRNQFVPSRDAGFSFNWSRQSLERHLLVAGVDLRGVRGTSDEEGFFNGRMTTFLSSGGRQRRAGFFAQDLVRISSRWQLAVSARYDNWRDSSAASVLKTLATGVVQPTFFAPRSKDAFSPRLALTWKPLESLSFRAAGYRAFRAPTLNELYRGFRVGNVQTLANELLEAERLTGGEAGFDWTGSNIFTARISGYWTETVNPVTNFTLSVTPALITRQRRNLGRTRSRGIEAETEIRPSRYWRVTAGYLFSDATVKRAPQDASLVGLWLPQIPRHQFTLQTVYSHPDQLTAAVQFRASGETVRRRSEPAPPGQLRRRRRHDLAPDHRLARPVSGRPEPLR
;
A
#
# COMPACT_ATOMS: atom_id res chain seq x y z
N MET A 1 52.62 56.14 -6.50
CA MET A 1 53.85 55.84 -7.27
C MET A 1 53.73 54.48 -7.91
N ARG A 2 53.89 54.48 -9.22
CA ARG A 2 53.73 53.31 -10.15
C ARG A 2 54.93 52.36 -9.99
N THR A 3 54.69 51.06 -10.12
CA THR A 3 55.66 50.22 -10.84
C THR A 3 54.94 48.98 -11.42
N ARG A 4 54.91 48.90 -12.72
CA ARG A 4 54.47 47.74 -13.54
C ARG A 4 55.61 46.75 -13.58
N ILE A 5 55.29 45.42 -13.40
CA ILE A 5 56.19 44.33 -13.78
C ILE A 5 55.49 43.54 -14.87
N ILE A 6 56.08 43.61 -16.08
CA ILE A 6 55.76 42.84 -17.27
C ILE A 6 56.45 41.44 -17.07
N ARG A 7 55.68 40.37 -17.11
CA ARG A 7 56.21 38.98 -17.24
C ARG A 7 55.88 38.46 -18.61
N THR A 8 56.90 38.30 -19.44
CA THR A 8 56.89 37.67 -20.74
C THR A 8 56.67 36.17 -20.56
N PHE A 9 55.59 35.63 -21.11
CA PHE A 9 55.36 34.18 -21.18
C PHE A 9 55.90 33.67 -22.52
N LEU A 10 56.88 32.80 -22.44
CA LEU A 10 57.43 32.02 -23.53
C LEU A 10 56.45 30.91 -23.89
N ILE A 11 55.81 30.98 -25.08
CA ILE A 11 54.92 29.94 -25.60
C ILE A 11 55.79 28.87 -26.26
N LEU A 12 55.93 27.70 -25.61
CA LEU A 12 56.49 26.50 -26.23
C LEU A 12 55.37 25.82 -27.03
N CYS A 13 55.43 25.88 -28.34
CA CYS A 13 54.63 25.05 -29.22
C CYS A 13 55.10 23.60 -29.19
N LEU A 14 54.37 22.76 -28.43
CA LEU A 14 54.43 21.30 -28.60
C LEU A 14 53.40 20.89 -29.66
N PRO A 15 53.73 20.03 -30.63
CA PRO A 15 52.74 19.50 -31.56
C PRO A 15 51.79 18.60 -30.81
N ALA A 16 50.51 18.97 -30.81
CA ALA A 16 49.44 18.11 -30.31
C ALA A 16 49.35 16.87 -31.20
N LEU A 17 49.85 15.73 -30.71
CA LEU A 17 49.47 14.42 -31.25
C LEU A 17 47.96 14.27 -30.98
N ASN A 18 47.15 14.43 -32.01
CA ASN A 18 45.76 14.00 -31.98
C ASN A 18 45.73 12.47 -31.89
N LEU A 19 45.73 11.92 -30.68
CA LEU A 19 45.20 10.58 -30.46
C LEU A 19 43.70 10.70 -30.73
N ALA A 20 43.25 10.30 -31.91
CA ALA A 20 41.86 10.01 -32.19
C ALA A 20 41.44 8.89 -31.21
N ALA A 21 40.82 9.22 -30.13
CA ALA A 21 40.18 8.25 -29.25
C ALA A 21 39.14 7.52 -30.14
N ALA A 22 39.37 6.25 -30.39
CA ALA A 22 38.40 5.40 -31.08
C ALA A 22 37.09 5.48 -30.29
N GLN A 23 36.08 6.12 -30.88
CA GLN A 23 34.77 6.21 -30.24
C GLN A 23 34.14 4.82 -30.29
N ASN A 24 33.74 4.30 -29.14
CA ASN A 24 33.00 3.03 -29.09
C ASN A 24 31.76 3.10 -29.98
N PRO A 25 31.46 2.03 -30.72
CA PRO A 25 30.20 1.86 -31.43
C PRO A 25 28.99 2.17 -30.55
N VAL A 26 27.95 2.70 -31.15
CA VAL A 26 26.73 3.10 -30.46
C VAL A 26 25.52 2.48 -31.15
N ILE A 27 24.62 1.91 -30.34
CA ILE A 27 23.26 1.55 -30.76
C ILE A 27 22.31 2.55 -30.17
N THR A 28 21.50 3.15 -31.03
CA THR A 28 20.32 3.97 -30.63
C THR A 28 19.06 3.34 -31.19
N GLY A 29 17.91 3.75 -30.70
CA GLY A 29 16.61 3.29 -31.20
C GLY A 29 15.50 3.57 -30.23
N ARG A 30 14.31 3.09 -30.55
CA ARG A 30 13.14 3.23 -29.70
C ARG A 30 12.66 1.86 -29.25
N ILE A 31 12.23 1.79 -28.00
CA ILE A 31 11.53 0.65 -27.42
C ILE A 31 10.05 1.01 -27.40
N MET A 32 9.26 0.23 -28.12
CA MET A 32 7.85 0.45 -28.36
C MET A 32 7.05 -0.79 -27.94
N ASP A 33 5.78 -0.62 -27.64
CA ASP A 33 4.85 -1.73 -27.56
C ASP A 33 4.34 -2.14 -28.94
N ASN A 34 3.56 -3.24 -29.02
CA ASN A 34 2.95 -3.71 -30.26
C ASN A 34 2.00 -2.69 -30.91
N ASN A 35 1.74 -1.59 -30.24
CA ASN A 35 0.86 -0.51 -30.68
C ASN A 35 1.64 0.65 -31.28
N GLY A 36 2.98 0.60 -31.23
CA GLY A 36 3.84 1.71 -31.55
C GLY A 36 3.95 2.75 -30.45
N GLY A 37 3.33 2.49 -29.29
CA GLY A 37 3.44 3.34 -28.10
C GLY A 37 4.84 3.23 -27.50
N ALA A 38 5.48 4.38 -27.21
CA ALA A 38 6.78 4.40 -26.58
C ALA A 38 6.75 3.76 -25.19
N ILE A 39 7.62 2.81 -24.94
CA ILE A 39 7.77 2.19 -23.62
C ILE A 39 8.84 2.97 -22.86
N ARG A 40 8.41 3.73 -21.88
CA ARG A 40 9.26 4.45 -20.96
C ARG A 40 9.78 3.51 -19.86
N GLY A 41 11.04 3.68 -19.46
CA GLY A 41 11.60 2.92 -18.35
C GLY A 41 11.98 1.47 -18.70
N ALA A 42 11.92 1.08 -19.97
CA ALA A 42 12.43 -0.19 -20.42
C ALA A 42 13.97 -0.22 -20.32
N ARG A 43 14.52 -1.28 -19.75
CA ARG A 43 15.95 -1.47 -19.59
C ARG A 43 16.49 -2.32 -20.73
N ALA A 44 17.37 -1.76 -21.55
CA ALA A 44 18.16 -2.50 -22.55
C ALA A 44 19.56 -2.75 -21.98
N THR A 45 20.00 -4.01 -21.94
CA THR A 45 21.30 -4.43 -21.42
C THR A 45 22.06 -5.22 -22.49
N LEU A 46 23.33 -4.89 -22.74
CA LEU A 46 24.24 -5.70 -23.57
C LEU A 46 25.07 -6.61 -22.68
N THR A 47 25.04 -7.90 -22.98
CA THR A 47 25.78 -8.95 -22.29
C THR A 47 26.79 -9.57 -23.26
N ASP A 48 28.03 -9.71 -22.82
CA ASP A 48 29.07 -10.37 -23.63
C ASP A 48 28.85 -11.89 -23.67
N PRO A 49 29.59 -12.63 -24.58
CA PRO A 49 29.44 -14.08 -24.69
C PRO A 49 29.79 -14.84 -23.38
N SER A 50 30.45 -14.22 -22.42
CA SER A 50 30.74 -14.81 -21.11
C SER A 50 29.57 -14.64 -20.10
N GLY A 51 28.47 -13.99 -20.51
CA GLY A 51 27.33 -13.71 -19.64
C GLY A 51 27.46 -12.45 -18.76
N ARG A 52 28.50 -11.62 -18.98
CA ARG A 52 28.74 -10.40 -18.22
C ARG A 52 28.03 -9.20 -18.87
N ALA A 53 27.28 -8.45 -18.10
CA ALA A 53 26.70 -7.20 -18.55
C ALA A 53 27.79 -6.14 -18.80
N VAL A 54 27.84 -5.62 -20.02
CA VAL A 54 28.85 -4.65 -20.48
C VAL A 54 28.34 -3.22 -20.33
N THR A 55 27.09 -2.98 -20.73
CA THR A 55 26.43 -1.67 -20.64
C THR A 55 24.93 -1.85 -20.55
N SER A 56 24.26 -0.88 -19.97
CA SER A 56 22.79 -0.82 -19.95
C SER A 56 22.30 0.60 -20.16
N SER A 57 21.13 0.72 -20.76
CA SER A 57 20.40 1.98 -20.94
C SER A 57 18.96 1.78 -20.58
N VAL A 58 18.30 2.87 -20.23
CA VAL A 58 16.86 2.87 -19.93
C VAL A 58 16.18 3.85 -20.86
N SER A 59 15.07 3.42 -21.44
CA SER A 59 14.32 4.23 -22.40
C SER A 59 13.69 5.47 -21.77
N GLY A 60 13.78 6.58 -22.48
CA GLY A 60 13.15 7.85 -22.15
C GLY A 60 11.64 7.85 -22.33
N GLY A 61 11.00 9.01 -22.14
CA GLY A 61 9.56 9.18 -22.35
C GLY A 61 9.09 8.92 -23.79
N ASP A 62 9.97 9.09 -24.75
CA ASP A 62 9.78 8.79 -26.18
C ASP A 62 10.15 7.37 -26.58
N GLY A 63 10.48 6.51 -25.60
CA GLY A 63 10.99 5.15 -25.81
C GLY A 63 12.46 5.09 -26.25
N GLY A 64 13.12 6.22 -26.44
CA GLY A 64 14.50 6.32 -26.94
C GLY A 64 15.51 5.70 -25.95
N PHE A 65 16.45 4.92 -26.47
CA PHE A 65 17.57 4.37 -25.70
C PHE A 65 18.90 4.53 -26.47
N ARG A 66 20.02 4.50 -25.74
CA ARG A 66 21.36 4.59 -26.28
C ARG A 66 22.30 3.66 -25.53
N LEU A 67 22.98 2.76 -26.24
CA LEU A 67 23.98 1.83 -25.71
C LEU A 67 25.30 2.04 -26.41
N SER A 68 26.40 2.06 -25.66
CA SER A 68 27.76 2.14 -26.22
C SER A 68 28.62 1.03 -25.65
N ALA A 69 29.26 0.23 -26.52
CA ALA A 69 30.16 -0.85 -26.15
C ALA A 69 31.26 -1.01 -27.22
N PRO A 70 32.39 -1.66 -26.91
CA PRO A 70 33.39 -2.02 -27.92
C PRO A 70 32.79 -2.82 -29.07
N ALA A 71 33.44 -2.81 -30.25
CA ALA A 71 33.02 -3.66 -31.38
C ALA A 71 33.04 -5.14 -31.00
N GLY A 72 31.98 -5.88 -31.36
CA GLY A 72 31.83 -7.28 -30.96
C GLY A 72 30.39 -7.76 -31.02
N ASN A 73 30.17 -9.05 -30.72
CA ASN A 73 28.87 -9.67 -30.66
C ASN A 73 28.36 -9.67 -29.19
N TYR A 74 27.13 -9.28 -29.01
CA TYR A 74 26.48 -9.18 -27.72
C TYR A 74 25.07 -9.76 -27.75
N GLU A 75 24.59 -10.24 -26.62
CA GLU A 75 23.17 -10.49 -26.41
C GLU A 75 22.55 -9.22 -25.81
N MET A 76 21.59 -8.62 -26.50
CA MET A 76 20.80 -7.51 -25.99
C MET A 76 19.53 -8.07 -25.33
N THR A 77 19.39 -7.84 -24.05
CA THR A 77 18.15 -8.14 -23.29
C THR A 77 17.41 -6.84 -22.99
N VAL A 78 16.12 -6.80 -23.32
CA VAL A 78 15.25 -5.64 -23.03
C VAL A 78 14.13 -6.08 -22.11
N GLU A 79 14.00 -5.38 -20.99
CA GLU A 79 13.01 -5.66 -19.95
C GLU A 79 12.22 -4.40 -19.60
N ALA A 80 10.90 -4.53 -19.46
CA ALA A 80 10.03 -3.47 -19.01
C ALA A 80 8.89 -4.05 -18.18
N GLY A 81 8.46 -3.34 -17.15
CA GLY A 81 7.33 -3.76 -16.31
C GLY A 81 6.08 -3.98 -17.17
N GLY A 82 5.46 -5.15 -17.04
CA GLY A 82 4.27 -5.53 -17.81
C GLY A 82 4.50 -5.96 -19.26
N PHE A 83 5.76 -6.11 -19.68
CA PHE A 83 6.13 -6.61 -21.02
C PHE A 83 6.97 -7.90 -20.93
N ALA A 84 6.88 -8.72 -21.97
CA ALA A 84 7.76 -9.87 -22.11
C ALA A 84 9.20 -9.41 -22.35
N SER A 85 10.18 -10.07 -21.72
CA SER A 85 11.60 -9.82 -22.02
C SER A 85 11.91 -10.14 -23.46
N LEU A 86 12.53 -9.20 -24.17
CA LEU A 86 13.04 -9.41 -25.52
C LEU A 86 14.54 -9.72 -25.43
N ARG A 87 14.98 -10.83 -26.06
CA ARG A 87 16.38 -11.16 -26.24
C ARG A 87 16.72 -11.16 -27.70
N ARG A 88 17.81 -10.48 -28.09
CA ARG A 88 18.27 -10.38 -29.48
C ARG A 88 19.77 -10.30 -29.53
N THR A 89 20.39 -11.11 -30.39
CA THR A 89 21.81 -10.98 -30.69
C THR A 89 22.03 -9.73 -31.53
N VAL A 90 22.99 -8.90 -31.15
CA VAL A 90 23.39 -7.68 -31.86
C VAL A 90 24.90 -7.65 -32.04
N THR A 91 25.34 -7.14 -33.17
CA THR A 91 26.77 -6.94 -33.49
C THR A 91 27.06 -5.45 -33.42
N MET A 92 27.93 -5.03 -32.51
CA MET A 92 28.43 -3.66 -32.44
C MET A 92 29.52 -3.47 -33.52
N ILE A 93 29.25 -2.65 -34.51
CA ILE A 93 30.18 -2.25 -35.54
C ILE A 93 30.48 -0.75 -35.43
N GLU A 94 31.62 -0.29 -35.93
CA GLU A 94 32.01 1.11 -35.91
C GLU A 94 30.91 2.04 -36.44
N GLY A 95 30.66 3.14 -35.72
CA GLY A 95 29.62 4.11 -36.02
C GLY A 95 28.36 3.98 -35.14
N GLU A 96 27.30 4.66 -35.52
CA GLU A 96 26.01 4.66 -34.88
C GLU A 96 25.02 3.78 -35.67
N GLN A 97 24.38 2.85 -34.97
CA GLN A 97 23.36 1.96 -35.52
C GLN A 97 22.01 2.29 -34.87
N THR A 98 20.93 2.29 -35.65
CA THR A 98 19.57 2.47 -35.13
C THR A 98 18.82 1.14 -35.16
N ILE A 99 18.29 0.72 -33.99
CA ILE A 99 17.53 -0.53 -33.85
C ILE A 99 16.27 -0.22 -33.04
N ASP A 100 15.13 -0.22 -33.70
CA ASP A 100 13.84 -0.15 -33.01
C ASP A 100 13.45 -1.54 -32.51
N LEU A 101 12.90 -1.57 -31.28
CA LEU A 101 12.56 -2.79 -30.57
C LEU A 101 11.08 -2.73 -30.16
N THR A 102 10.35 -3.80 -30.47
CA THR A 102 8.95 -3.92 -30.05
C THR A 102 8.86 -4.97 -28.95
N LEU A 103 8.35 -4.56 -27.79
CA LEU A 103 8.04 -5.49 -26.70
C LEU A 103 6.59 -5.94 -26.78
N GLU A 104 6.37 -7.23 -26.68
CA GLU A 104 5.03 -7.76 -26.49
C GLU A 104 4.56 -7.52 -25.04
N PRO A 105 3.28 -7.24 -24.82
CA PRO A 105 2.74 -7.23 -23.46
C PRO A 105 3.09 -8.54 -22.76
N GLY A 106 3.72 -8.44 -21.58
CA GLY A 106 4.06 -9.62 -20.79
C GLY A 106 2.80 -10.42 -20.49
N LYS A 107 2.89 -11.74 -20.63
CA LYS A 107 1.85 -12.61 -20.10
C LYS A 107 1.81 -12.39 -18.60
N LEU A 108 0.64 -12.46 -17.98
CA LEU A 108 0.51 -12.41 -16.51
C LEU A 108 1.45 -13.43 -15.84
N SER A 109 1.76 -14.53 -16.55
CA SER A 109 2.69 -15.57 -16.13
C SER A 109 4.16 -15.12 -16.04
N GLU A 110 4.55 -14.05 -16.70
CA GLU A 110 5.94 -13.54 -16.75
C GLU A 110 6.16 -12.36 -15.80
N SER A 111 5.08 -11.81 -15.23
CA SER A 111 5.18 -10.73 -14.24
C SER A 111 5.89 -11.20 -12.97
N MET A 112 6.85 -10.39 -12.51
CA MET A 112 7.59 -10.66 -11.27
C MET A 112 6.88 -10.05 -10.07
N THR A 113 6.95 -10.74 -8.94
CA THR A 113 6.42 -10.28 -7.64
C THR A 113 7.42 -10.61 -6.53
N ILE A 114 7.45 -9.80 -5.49
CA ILE A 114 8.35 -9.96 -4.34
C ILE A 114 7.59 -10.32 -3.08
N THR A 115 6.43 -9.70 -2.87
CA THR A 115 5.69 -9.74 -1.62
C THR A 115 5.30 -11.16 -1.15
N PRO A 116 4.90 -12.10 -2.02
CA PRO A 116 4.46 -13.42 -1.57
C PRO A 116 5.52 -14.25 -0.85
N VAL A 117 6.81 -14.03 -1.14
CA VAL A 117 7.92 -14.85 -0.64
C VAL A 117 9.12 -14.03 -0.15
N ARG A 118 9.02 -12.68 -0.13
CA ARG A 118 10.13 -11.76 0.17
C ARG A 118 11.38 -11.95 -0.72
N ALA A 119 11.20 -12.53 -1.89
CA ALA A 119 12.20 -12.70 -2.95
C ALA A 119 11.52 -12.56 -4.30
N GLU A 120 12.28 -12.25 -5.34
CA GLU A 120 11.72 -12.14 -6.69
C GLU A 120 11.33 -13.51 -7.22
N VAL A 121 10.06 -13.68 -7.59
CA VAL A 121 9.50 -14.88 -8.23
C VAL A 121 8.51 -14.48 -9.31
N ARG A 122 8.30 -15.35 -10.29
CA ARG A 122 7.24 -15.12 -11.26
C ARG A 122 5.88 -15.20 -10.55
N LEU A 123 4.93 -14.38 -10.96
CA LEU A 123 3.60 -14.33 -10.35
C LEU A 123 2.89 -15.70 -10.37
N VAL A 124 3.07 -16.48 -11.44
CA VAL A 124 2.50 -17.85 -11.55
C VAL A 124 3.18 -18.88 -10.63
N ASP A 125 4.36 -18.57 -10.09
CA ASP A 125 5.09 -19.39 -9.12
C ASP A 125 4.77 -18.97 -7.69
N ALA A 126 4.00 -17.91 -7.50
CA ALA A 126 3.66 -17.41 -6.17
C ALA A 126 2.76 -18.43 -5.43
N PRO A 127 3.16 -18.86 -4.20
CA PRO A 127 2.41 -19.83 -3.41
C PRO A 127 1.22 -19.20 -2.67
N ALA A 128 0.63 -18.16 -3.23
CA ALA A 128 -0.45 -17.35 -2.62
C ALA A 128 -1.34 -16.74 -3.69
N SER A 129 -2.54 -16.30 -3.31
CA SER A 129 -3.39 -15.47 -4.16
C SER A 129 -2.85 -14.05 -4.20
N VAL A 130 -2.29 -13.64 -5.34
CA VAL A 130 -1.65 -12.33 -5.53
C VAL A 130 -2.33 -11.58 -6.66
N SER A 131 -2.67 -10.30 -6.45
CA SER A 131 -2.99 -9.35 -7.51
C SER A 131 -1.88 -8.32 -7.60
N VAL A 132 -1.49 -7.99 -8.81
CA VAL A 132 -0.52 -6.94 -9.11
C VAL A 132 -1.24 -5.87 -9.93
N LEU A 133 -1.21 -4.63 -9.45
CA LEU A 133 -1.62 -3.45 -10.22
C LEU A 133 -0.33 -2.77 -10.67
N ASP A 134 -0.09 -2.75 -11.97
CA ASP A 134 1.10 -2.12 -12.56
C ASP A 134 0.97 -0.58 -12.63
N SER A 135 2.01 0.13 -13.07
CA SER A 135 1.98 1.58 -13.20
C SER A 135 0.86 2.07 -14.12
N ARG A 136 0.54 1.30 -15.19
CA ARG A 136 -0.56 1.64 -16.12
C ARG A 136 -1.93 1.50 -15.44
N ASP A 137 -2.10 0.53 -14.53
CA ASP A 137 -3.30 0.40 -13.72
C ASP A 137 -3.49 1.61 -12.82
N VAL A 138 -2.39 2.13 -12.26
CA VAL A 138 -2.38 3.31 -11.40
C VAL A 138 -2.65 4.58 -12.22
N ASP A 139 -1.97 4.75 -13.36
CA ASP A 139 -2.04 5.95 -14.20
C ASP A 139 -3.40 6.07 -14.92
N HIS A 140 -3.97 4.95 -15.37
CA HIS A 140 -5.24 4.92 -16.10
C HIS A 140 -6.47 4.76 -15.19
N ALA A 141 -6.28 4.68 -13.86
CA ALA A 141 -7.39 4.61 -12.95
C ALA A 141 -8.19 5.92 -12.93
N ALA A 142 -9.53 5.81 -12.94
CA ALA A 142 -10.40 6.95 -12.69
C ALA A 142 -10.38 7.40 -11.21
N ALA A 143 -9.77 6.61 -10.33
CA ALA A 143 -9.64 6.88 -8.90
C ALA A 143 -8.68 8.03 -8.63
N GLN A 144 -9.03 8.93 -7.71
CA GLN A 144 -8.17 10.05 -7.30
C GLN A 144 -7.22 9.65 -6.15
N THR A 145 -7.61 8.69 -5.33
CA THR A 145 -6.84 8.25 -4.16
C THR A 145 -6.46 6.79 -4.27
N MET A 146 -5.42 6.40 -3.55
CA MET A 146 -4.91 5.03 -3.54
C MET A 146 -5.94 4.02 -3.03
N ASP A 147 -6.73 4.38 -2.01
CA ASP A 147 -7.77 3.49 -1.48
C ASP A 147 -8.91 3.28 -2.48
N ASP A 148 -9.30 4.30 -3.24
CA ASP A 148 -10.32 4.17 -4.27
C ASP A 148 -9.82 3.30 -5.45
N LEU A 149 -8.54 3.38 -5.80
CA LEU A 149 -7.90 2.48 -6.74
C LEU A 149 -7.98 1.02 -6.25
N LEU A 150 -7.57 0.78 -4.99
CA LEU A 150 -7.57 -0.56 -4.40
C LEU A 150 -8.96 -1.18 -4.24
N ARG A 151 -10.01 -0.37 -4.19
CA ARG A 151 -11.41 -0.85 -4.18
C ARG A 151 -11.83 -1.56 -5.47
N GLN A 152 -11.07 -1.45 -6.55
CA GLN A 152 -11.27 -2.26 -7.76
C GLN A 152 -10.81 -3.72 -7.57
N VAL A 153 -10.00 -3.99 -6.55
CA VAL A 153 -9.52 -5.35 -6.26
C VAL A 153 -10.56 -6.09 -5.41
N PRO A 154 -11.07 -7.24 -5.85
CA PRO A 154 -12.00 -8.05 -5.07
C PRO A 154 -11.42 -8.41 -3.70
N GLY A 155 -12.27 -8.34 -2.68
CA GLY A 155 -11.87 -8.66 -1.31
C GLY A 155 -11.23 -7.52 -0.52
N PHE A 156 -10.83 -6.42 -1.15
CA PHE A 156 -10.37 -5.23 -0.46
C PHE A 156 -11.56 -4.50 0.20
N SER A 157 -11.43 -4.21 1.48
CA SER A 157 -12.43 -3.43 2.20
C SER A 157 -11.79 -2.52 3.24
N ILE A 158 -12.38 -1.34 3.42
CA ILE A 158 -12.03 -0.37 4.45
C ILE A 158 -13.19 -0.29 5.44
N PHE A 159 -12.88 -0.04 6.71
CA PHE A 159 -13.87 0.07 7.78
C PHE A 159 -14.99 1.06 7.49
N ARG A 160 -14.77 2.03 6.63
CA ARG A 160 -15.72 3.03 6.16
C ARG A 160 -16.03 2.91 4.67
N ARG A 161 -17.09 3.60 4.22
CA ARG A 161 -17.57 3.54 2.82
C ARG A 161 -17.13 4.71 1.97
N SER A 162 -16.86 5.88 2.57
CA SER A 162 -16.42 7.08 1.85
C SER A 162 -14.95 6.99 1.45
N SER A 163 -14.55 7.76 0.44
CA SER A 163 -13.18 7.94 -0.01
C SER A 163 -12.30 8.58 1.08
N SER A 164 -10.97 8.36 1.02
CA SER A 164 -9.99 9.10 1.84
C SER A 164 -10.07 10.60 1.63
N LEU A 165 -10.58 11.08 0.50
CA LEU A 165 -10.80 12.50 0.28
C LEU A 165 -11.62 13.22 1.35
N VAL A 166 -12.58 12.53 1.99
CA VAL A 166 -13.51 13.18 2.96
C VAL A 166 -13.60 12.45 4.29
N ALA A 167 -12.97 11.31 4.45
CA ALA A 167 -13.17 10.51 5.65
C ALA A 167 -12.07 10.71 6.68
N ASN A 168 -12.46 10.72 7.95
CA ASN A 168 -11.53 10.78 9.07
C ASN A 168 -10.50 9.64 9.00
N PRO A 169 -9.19 9.92 9.10
CA PRO A 169 -8.13 8.91 9.02
C PRO A 169 -8.28 7.74 9.99
N THR A 170 -8.76 7.98 11.22
CA THR A 170 -8.93 6.94 12.25
C THR A 170 -9.96 5.86 11.88
N THR A 171 -10.72 6.05 10.80
CA THR A 171 -11.67 5.09 10.26
C THR A 171 -11.15 4.34 9.04
N GLN A 172 -9.87 4.46 8.72
CA GLN A 172 -9.25 3.89 7.51
C GLN A 172 -8.56 2.54 7.73
N GLY A 173 -9.06 1.74 8.66
CA GLY A 173 -8.60 0.36 8.86
C GLY A 173 -8.95 -0.53 7.67
N VAL A 174 -8.00 -1.36 7.25
CA VAL A 174 -8.07 -2.22 6.05
C VAL A 174 -8.25 -3.67 6.44
N SER A 175 -9.04 -4.39 5.67
CA SER A 175 -9.12 -5.84 5.71
C SER A 175 -9.32 -6.45 4.33
N LEU A 176 -8.91 -7.71 4.18
CA LEU A 176 -9.15 -8.51 2.99
C LEU A 176 -10.10 -9.67 3.31
N ARG A 177 -10.80 -10.17 2.27
CA ARG A 177 -11.64 -11.37 2.35
C ARG A 177 -12.67 -11.37 3.48
N GLY A 178 -13.24 -10.20 3.78
CA GLY A 178 -14.31 -10.10 4.76
C GLY A 178 -13.93 -10.49 6.19
N THR A 179 -12.66 -10.42 6.58
CA THR A 179 -12.23 -10.63 7.98
C THR A 179 -12.78 -9.56 8.92
N GLY A 180 -13.37 -8.49 8.36
CA GLY A 180 -13.84 -7.32 9.06
C GLY A 180 -12.70 -6.38 9.40
N ALA A 181 -13.00 -5.09 9.42
CA ALA A 181 -12.08 -4.08 9.89
C ALA A 181 -12.65 -3.38 11.11
N SER A 182 -11.78 -2.78 11.88
CA SER A 182 -12.09 -1.74 12.87
C SER A 182 -11.33 -0.48 12.45
N GLY A 183 -11.15 0.51 13.32
CA GLY A 183 -10.18 1.58 13.07
C GLY A 183 -8.78 1.03 12.80
N ALA A 184 -8.36 0.00 13.53
CA ALA A 184 -7.12 -0.72 13.28
C ALA A 184 -7.25 -1.72 12.11
N SER A 185 -6.22 -1.77 11.26
CA SER A 185 -6.16 -2.66 10.11
C SER A 185 -5.92 -4.12 10.51
N ARG A 186 -6.46 -5.05 9.73
CA ARG A 186 -6.13 -6.48 9.74
C ARG A 186 -5.27 -6.89 8.55
N THR A 187 -4.93 -5.95 7.70
CA THR A 187 -4.01 -6.08 6.57
C THR A 187 -2.82 -5.17 6.81
N LEU A 188 -1.63 -5.70 6.62
CA LEU A 188 -0.41 -4.91 6.65
C LEU A 188 -0.25 -4.16 5.33
N VAL A 189 -0.09 -2.86 5.40
CA VAL A 189 0.19 -2.01 4.24
C VAL A 189 1.63 -1.54 4.33
N LEU A 190 2.38 -1.73 3.25
CA LEU A 190 3.81 -1.43 3.16
C LEU A 190 4.09 -0.45 2.03
N SER A 191 5.17 0.32 2.16
CA SER A 191 5.84 1.02 1.08
C SER A 191 7.29 0.54 1.01
N ASP A 192 7.66 -0.15 -0.07
CA ASP A 192 8.97 -0.80 -0.24
C ASP A 192 9.35 -1.67 0.99
N GLY A 193 8.38 -2.40 1.55
CA GLY A 193 8.59 -3.24 2.72
C GLY A 193 8.54 -2.53 4.09
N VAL A 194 8.38 -1.21 4.14
CA VAL A 194 8.25 -0.43 5.39
C VAL A 194 6.78 -0.21 5.74
N PRO A 195 6.32 -0.46 6.98
CA PRO A 195 4.93 -0.31 7.38
C PRO A 195 4.40 1.12 7.22
N LEU A 196 3.23 1.25 6.58
CA LEU A 196 2.45 2.49 6.47
C LEU A 196 1.33 2.59 7.50
N ASN A 197 0.95 1.46 8.11
CA ASN A 197 -0.05 1.45 9.17
C ASN A 197 0.40 2.35 10.32
N ASP A 198 -0.49 3.23 10.77
CA ASP A 198 -0.27 4.11 11.92
C ASP A 198 0.28 3.32 13.11
N ALA A 199 1.36 3.81 13.71
CA ALA A 199 2.07 3.08 14.74
C ALA A 199 1.26 2.96 16.04
N PHE A 200 0.44 3.97 16.39
CA PHE A 200 -0.37 4.01 17.60
C PHE A 200 -1.73 3.35 17.43
N GLY A 201 -2.40 3.57 16.29
CA GLY A 201 -3.79 3.18 16.07
C GLY A 201 -4.04 2.13 14.98
N GLY A 202 -3.10 1.92 14.07
CA GLY A 202 -3.15 0.86 13.05
C GLY A 202 -3.98 1.18 11.81
N TRP A 203 -4.48 2.41 11.62
CA TRP A 203 -5.12 2.83 10.37
C TRP A 203 -4.09 3.21 9.29
N VAL A 204 -4.52 3.56 8.08
CA VAL A 204 -3.64 3.91 6.96
C VAL A 204 -3.98 5.31 6.45
N TYR A 205 -2.96 6.15 6.27
CA TYR A 205 -3.07 7.41 5.56
C TYR A 205 -2.72 7.16 4.09
N TRP A 206 -3.72 7.07 3.23
CA TRP A 206 -3.56 6.66 1.83
C TRP A 206 -2.88 7.71 0.96
N ASP A 207 -3.06 8.97 1.30
CA ASP A 207 -2.58 10.11 0.53
C ASP A 207 -1.09 10.45 0.83
N ARG A 208 -0.39 9.59 1.60
CA ARG A 208 1.06 9.74 1.89
C ARG A 208 1.98 9.38 0.73
N ILE A 209 1.48 8.65 -0.26
CA ILE A 209 2.28 8.20 -1.40
C ILE A 209 1.71 8.81 -2.66
N PRO A 210 2.43 9.74 -3.30
CA PRO A 210 2.05 10.29 -4.59
C PRO A 210 1.92 9.18 -5.64
N ARG A 211 0.82 9.14 -6.38
CA ARG A 211 0.56 8.08 -7.38
C ARG A 211 1.63 8.00 -8.46
N THR A 212 2.18 9.13 -8.88
CA THR A 212 3.28 9.21 -9.86
C THR A 212 4.57 8.54 -9.40
N SER A 213 4.71 8.27 -8.08
CA SER A 213 5.86 7.59 -7.50
C SER A 213 5.73 6.06 -7.49
N VAL A 214 4.57 5.52 -7.87
CA VAL A 214 4.27 4.09 -7.77
C VAL A 214 4.69 3.38 -9.05
N ASP A 215 5.47 2.31 -8.90
CA ASP A 215 5.77 1.36 -9.97
C ASP A 215 4.67 0.30 -10.09
N ARG A 216 4.33 -0.32 -8.96
CA ARG A 216 3.25 -1.30 -8.86
C ARG A 216 2.78 -1.48 -7.44
N ILE A 217 1.60 -2.07 -7.29
CA ILE A 217 1.04 -2.46 -6.00
C ILE A 217 0.80 -3.97 -6.02
N GLU A 218 1.37 -4.66 -5.05
CA GLU A 218 1.21 -6.10 -4.87
C GLU A 218 0.25 -6.37 -3.69
N LEU A 219 -0.84 -7.08 -3.93
CA LEU A 219 -1.78 -7.52 -2.91
C LEU A 219 -1.67 -9.02 -2.72
N VAL A 220 -1.23 -9.47 -1.56
CA VAL A 220 -1.22 -10.87 -1.16
C VAL A 220 -2.40 -11.12 -0.22
N ARG A 221 -3.31 -11.98 -0.61
CA ARG A 221 -4.50 -12.33 0.17
C ARG A 221 -4.26 -13.54 1.06
N GLY A 222 -5.02 -13.61 2.16
CA GLY A 222 -4.88 -14.65 3.17
C GLY A 222 -3.82 -14.31 4.22
N GLY A 223 -3.82 -15.03 5.32
CA GLY A 223 -2.87 -14.79 6.42
C GLY A 223 -1.42 -14.89 5.94
N SER A 224 -0.62 -13.86 6.17
CA SER A 224 0.77 -13.74 5.72
C SER A 224 1.72 -13.42 6.87
N SER A 225 1.32 -13.76 8.10
CA SER A 225 2.16 -13.57 9.28
C SER A 225 3.38 -14.48 9.32
N ASP A 226 3.41 -15.55 8.52
CA ASP A 226 4.56 -16.43 8.34
C ASP A 226 5.81 -15.72 7.79
N LEU A 227 5.63 -14.59 7.09
CA LEU A 227 6.73 -13.77 6.59
C LEU A 227 6.72 -12.36 7.21
N TYR A 228 5.54 -11.78 7.47
CA TYR A 228 5.39 -10.36 7.82
C TYR A 228 5.00 -10.11 9.28
N GLY A 229 4.68 -11.15 10.04
CA GLY A 229 4.34 -11.04 11.46
C GLY A 229 2.99 -10.37 11.70
N SER A 230 2.93 -9.59 12.79
CA SER A 230 1.70 -8.89 13.19
C SER A 230 1.19 -7.95 12.10
N ASP A 231 -0.13 -7.74 12.10
CA ASP A 231 -0.89 -6.89 11.18
C ASP A 231 -1.14 -7.52 9.80
N ALA A 232 -0.41 -8.57 9.40
CA ALA A 232 -0.64 -9.36 8.19
C ALA A 232 -1.70 -10.47 8.40
N LEU A 233 -2.72 -10.20 9.24
CA LEU A 233 -3.75 -11.18 9.61
C LEU A 233 -4.57 -11.65 8.40
N SER A 234 -4.99 -10.73 7.55
CA SER A 234 -5.80 -11.02 6.35
C SER A 234 -5.04 -10.89 5.03
N GLY A 235 -3.80 -10.44 5.09
CA GLY A 235 -2.93 -10.27 3.93
C GLY A 235 -1.97 -9.10 4.04
N VAL A 236 -1.28 -8.83 2.92
CA VAL A 236 -0.30 -7.74 2.78
C VAL A 236 -0.60 -6.97 1.51
N ILE A 237 -0.51 -5.64 1.58
CA ILE A 237 -0.50 -4.74 0.44
C ILE A 237 0.84 -4.05 0.44
N ASN A 238 1.62 -4.17 -0.62
CA ASN A 238 2.93 -3.54 -0.73
C ASN A 238 2.96 -2.60 -1.94
N VAL A 239 3.11 -1.32 -1.66
CA VAL A 239 3.29 -0.29 -2.68
C VAL A 239 4.78 -0.19 -2.99
N ILE A 240 5.16 -0.51 -4.22
CA ILE A 240 6.54 -0.53 -4.67
C ILE A 240 6.80 0.75 -5.46
N SER A 241 7.83 1.47 -5.02
CA SER A 241 8.21 2.75 -5.61
C SER A 241 8.87 2.57 -6.96
N ARG A 242 8.64 3.54 -7.84
CA ARG A 242 9.27 3.65 -9.14
C ARG A 242 10.79 3.73 -9.02
N PRO A 243 11.55 2.87 -9.72
CA PRO A 243 13.01 2.92 -9.70
C PRO A 243 13.52 4.16 -10.45
N VAL A 244 14.66 4.71 -10.00
CA VAL A 244 15.35 5.81 -10.68
C VAL A 244 16.23 5.23 -11.78
N THR A 245 15.78 5.27 -13.00
CA THR A 245 16.45 4.59 -14.12
C THR A 245 17.04 5.53 -15.16
N ALA A 246 16.43 6.70 -15.37
CA ALA A 246 16.86 7.71 -16.35
C ALA A 246 16.35 9.08 -15.91
N ARG A 247 16.74 10.12 -16.67
CA ARG A 247 16.12 11.44 -16.53
C ARG A 247 14.64 11.36 -16.88
N VAL A 248 13.82 11.79 -15.93
CA VAL A 248 12.36 11.76 -16.03
C VAL A 248 11.80 13.02 -15.41
N VAL A 249 10.89 13.64 -16.14
CA VAL A 249 10.07 14.75 -15.65
C VAL A 249 8.63 14.36 -15.93
N ASP A 250 7.87 14.13 -14.89
CA ASP A 250 6.44 13.85 -14.90
C ASP A 250 5.73 14.92 -14.13
N PHE A 251 4.68 15.47 -14.72
CA PHE A 251 3.89 16.52 -14.10
C PHE A 251 2.43 16.34 -14.50
N GLU A 252 1.55 16.23 -13.53
CA GLU A 252 0.11 16.15 -13.74
C GLU A 252 -0.58 17.20 -12.90
N ALA A 253 -1.47 17.97 -13.53
CA ALA A 253 -2.33 18.93 -12.86
C ALA A 253 -3.78 18.67 -13.27
N SER A 254 -4.68 18.68 -12.32
CA SER A 254 -6.11 18.53 -12.58
C SER A 254 -6.94 19.44 -11.69
N TYR A 255 -8.06 19.90 -12.26
CA TYR A 255 -9.05 20.67 -11.55
C TYR A 255 -10.45 20.12 -11.85
N GLY A 256 -11.30 20.05 -10.85
CA GLY A 256 -12.61 19.44 -10.97
C GLY A 256 -13.67 20.01 -10.05
N SER A 257 -14.81 19.36 -10.00
CA SER A 257 -15.94 19.76 -9.16
C SER A 257 -15.54 19.85 -7.68
N ARG A 258 -16.24 20.71 -6.93
CA ARG A 258 -16.00 20.93 -5.48
C ARG A 258 -14.63 21.53 -5.19
N GLU A 259 -14.18 22.41 -6.07
CA GLU A 259 -12.87 23.06 -6.00
C GLU A 259 -11.72 22.05 -5.81
N THR A 260 -11.89 20.85 -6.41
CA THR A 260 -10.86 19.82 -6.32
C THR A 260 -9.72 20.15 -7.25
N ALA A 261 -8.60 20.56 -6.69
CA ALA A 261 -7.34 20.80 -7.38
C ALA A 261 -6.32 19.75 -6.94
N ASP A 262 -5.66 19.12 -7.89
CA ASP A 262 -4.63 18.10 -7.65
C ASP A 262 -3.44 18.41 -8.56
N LEU A 263 -2.26 18.42 -7.94
CA LEU A 263 -0.98 18.63 -8.58
C LEU A 263 -0.01 17.56 -8.11
N THR A 264 0.46 16.74 -9.04
CA THR A 264 1.46 15.73 -8.75
C THR A 264 2.67 15.89 -9.67
N PHE A 265 3.85 15.54 -9.16
CA PHE A 265 5.06 15.52 -9.96
C PHE A 265 6.02 14.39 -9.54
N TYR A 266 6.80 13.94 -10.51
CA TYR A 266 7.94 13.05 -10.32
C TYR A 266 9.11 13.57 -11.14
N LEU A 267 10.19 13.93 -10.47
CA LEU A 267 11.44 14.38 -11.08
C LEU A 267 12.51 13.34 -10.75
N GLY A 268 13.15 12.78 -11.73
CA GLY A 268 14.20 11.79 -11.54
C GLY A 268 15.38 12.02 -12.49
N ASP A 269 16.58 11.71 -11.99
CA ASP A 269 17.78 11.68 -12.83
C ASP A 269 18.77 10.63 -12.31
N ARG A 270 19.62 10.16 -13.19
CA ARG A 270 20.65 9.17 -12.85
C ARG A 270 21.94 9.46 -13.60
N TRP A 271 23.07 9.44 -12.88
CA TRP A 271 24.40 9.59 -13.45
C TRP A 271 25.44 8.73 -12.70
N LYS A 272 26.27 8.02 -13.42
CA LYS A 272 27.39 7.21 -12.88
C LYS A 272 27.02 6.32 -11.67
N GLY A 273 25.84 5.70 -11.70
CA GLY A 273 25.36 4.84 -10.61
C GLY A 273 24.56 5.57 -9.53
N PHE A 274 24.65 6.90 -9.41
CA PHE A 274 23.80 7.69 -8.52
C PHE A 274 22.45 7.95 -9.17
N GLY A 275 21.39 7.74 -8.43
CA GLY A 275 20.03 8.10 -8.79
C GLY A 275 19.43 9.03 -7.75
N ILE A 276 18.68 10.01 -8.22
CA ILE A 276 17.88 10.90 -7.37
C ILE A 276 16.46 10.97 -7.92
N ASN A 277 15.46 10.89 -7.05
CA ASN A 277 14.13 11.34 -7.41
C ASN A 277 13.54 12.26 -6.34
N LEU A 278 12.74 13.20 -6.81
CA LEU A 278 11.89 14.06 -6.01
C LEU A 278 10.45 13.85 -6.48
N THR A 279 9.56 13.58 -5.55
CA THR A 279 8.12 13.38 -5.81
C THR A 279 7.30 14.31 -4.96
N GLY A 280 6.16 14.74 -5.47
CA GLY A 280 5.23 15.54 -4.68
C GLY A 280 3.81 15.40 -5.14
N GLU A 281 2.90 15.62 -4.20
CA GLU A 281 1.46 15.72 -4.42
C GLU A 281 0.88 16.82 -3.55
N PHE A 282 0.04 17.65 -4.14
CA PHE A 282 -0.69 18.72 -3.48
C PHE A 282 -2.15 18.57 -3.90
N LEU A 283 -3.00 18.16 -2.98
CA LEU A 283 -4.42 18.03 -3.23
C LEU A 283 -5.21 18.91 -2.30
N GLN A 284 -6.23 19.54 -2.85
CA GLN A 284 -7.26 20.27 -2.10
C GLN A 284 -8.63 19.93 -2.66
N THR A 285 -9.62 19.78 -1.79
CA THR A 285 -11.03 19.63 -2.18
C THR A 285 -11.92 20.21 -1.09
N ASP A 286 -13.00 20.88 -1.49
CA ASP A 286 -14.06 21.30 -0.56
C ASP A 286 -14.95 20.11 -0.16
N GLY A 287 -14.85 18.99 -0.90
CA GLY A 287 -15.54 17.75 -0.58
C GLY A 287 -17.05 17.85 -0.66
N TYR A 288 -17.76 17.25 0.29
CA TYR A 288 -19.21 17.20 0.28
C TYR A 288 -19.81 16.92 1.65
N PHE A 289 -21.09 17.23 1.78
CA PHE A 289 -21.84 16.91 3.01
C PHE A 289 -21.96 15.39 3.20
N LEU A 290 -21.57 14.91 4.37
CA LEU A 290 -21.68 13.49 4.74
C LEU A 290 -23.10 13.10 5.16
N VAL A 291 -23.91 14.08 5.52
CA VAL A 291 -25.30 13.91 5.98
C VAL A 291 -26.26 14.20 4.85
N ALA A 292 -27.29 13.34 4.70
CA ALA A 292 -28.32 13.53 3.68
C ALA A 292 -29.08 14.86 3.87
N PRO A 293 -29.49 15.56 2.82
CA PRO A 293 -30.11 16.88 2.92
C PRO A 293 -31.26 16.99 3.94
N ARG A 294 -32.11 15.97 4.02
CA ARG A 294 -33.25 15.91 4.95
C ARG A 294 -32.87 15.77 6.42
N ASP A 295 -31.64 15.34 6.71
CA ASP A 295 -31.14 15.04 8.05
C ASP A 295 -30.11 16.10 8.51
N ARG A 296 -29.86 17.17 7.70
CA ARG A 296 -28.91 18.25 7.98
C ARG A 296 -29.49 19.31 8.91
N GLY A 297 -28.61 19.87 9.75
CA GLY A 297 -28.87 21.07 10.54
C GLY A 297 -27.81 22.15 10.26
N LEU A 298 -27.87 23.26 11.02
CA LEU A 298 -26.97 24.40 10.86
C LEU A 298 -25.50 24.09 11.19
N ALA A 299 -25.24 23.06 11.97
CA ALA A 299 -23.88 22.65 12.34
C ALA A 299 -23.20 21.77 11.26
N ASP A 300 -23.94 21.28 10.27
CA ASP A 300 -23.35 20.49 9.20
C ASP A 300 -22.61 21.35 8.20
N ALA A 301 -21.44 20.89 7.79
CA ALA A 301 -20.59 21.51 6.80
C ALA A 301 -20.09 20.44 5.80
N GLU A 302 -19.50 20.87 4.70
CA GLU A 302 -18.85 19.96 3.77
C GLU A 302 -17.59 19.37 4.41
N ALA A 303 -17.36 18.08 4.20
CA ALA A 303 -16.15 17.41 4.65
C ALA A 303 -15.05 17.66 3.61
N SER A 304 -14.16 18.58 3.92
CA SER A 304 -13.07 19.01 3.04
C SER A 304 -11.74 18.39 3.45
N SER A 305 -10.79 18.34 2.51
CA SER A 305 -9.42 17.96 2.82
C SER A 305 -8.40 18.74 1.99
N ARG A 306 -7.23 18.92 2.57
CA ARG A 306 -6.06 19.46 1.93
C ARG A 306 -4.84 18.70 2.42
N HIS A 307 -4.04 18.17 1.51
CA HIS A 307 -2.81 17.49 1.89
C HIS A 307 -1.63 17.84 0.97
N ARG A 308 -0.44 17.57 1.50
CA ARG A 308 0.84 17.70 0.81
C ARG A 308 1.67 16.47 1.14
N ALA A 309 2.16 15.80 0.12
CA ALA A 309 3.11 14.71 0.25
C ALA A 309 4.37 15.06 -0.55
N LEU A 310 5.53 14.96 0.08
CA LEU A 310 6.83 15.17 -0.55
C LEU A 310 7.73 13.97 -0.25
N GLY A 311 8.44 13.48 -1.26
CA GLY A 311 9.37 12.37 -1.14
C GLY A 311 10.68 12.66 -1.88
N LEU A 312 11.80 12.38 -1.22
CA LEU A 312 13.13 12.40 -1.82
C LEU A 312 13.74 11.01 -1.68
N ARG A 313 14.25 10.45 -2.77
CA ARG A 313 15.02 9.21 -2.75
C ARG A 313 16.36 9.43 -3.41
N LEU A 314 17.41 8.99 -2.73
CA LEU A 314 18.76 8.90 -3.23
C LEU A 314 19.11 7.42 -3.36
N GLY A 315 19.71 7.02 -4.46
CA GLY A 315 20.15 5.66 -4.72
C GLY A 315 21.58 5.64 -5.24
N TYR A 316 22.31 4.60 -4.90
CA TYR A 316 23.62 4.34 -5.48
C TYR A 316 23.73 2.86 -5.85
N ASP A 317 23.92 2.60 -7.13
CA ASP A 317 24.14 1.25 -7.64
C ASP A 317 25.65 1.01 -7.78
N TRP A 318 26.12 -0.02 -7.07
CA TRP A 318 27.51 -0.39 -7.02
C TRP A 318 27.70 -1.80 -7.57
N ARG A 319 28.61 -1.96 -8.54
CA ARG A 319 28.90 -3.26 -9.18
C ARG A 319 27.66 -4.01 -9.66
N GLY A 320 26.83 -3.33 -10.46
CA GLY A 320 25.70 -3.90 -11.19
C GLY A 320 24.45 -4.14 -10.33
N GLU A 321 24.45 -5.14 -9.45
CA GLU A 321 23.23 -5.56 -8.73
C GLU A 321 23.17 -5.08 -7.28
N ASN A 322 24.25 -4.49 -6.75
CA ASN A 322 24.29 -3.97 -5.41
C ASN A 322 23.72 -2.54 -5.38
N GLN A 323 22.82 -2.27 -4.45
CA GLN A 323 22.15 -1.00 -4.33
C GLN A 323 22.12 -0.52 -2.89
N PHE A 324 22.43 0.74 -2.67
CA PHE A 324 22.15 1.47 -1.44
C PHE A 324 21.11 2.54 -1.71
N PHE A 325 20.22 2.80 -0.76
CA PHE A 325 19.25 3.87 -0.90
C PHE A 325 18.98 4.57 0.43
N LEU A 326 18.63 5.85 0.29
CA LEU A 326 18.10 6.68 1.37
C LEU A 326 16.82 7.32 0.86
N ARG A 327 15.74 7.23 1.63
CA ARG A 327 14.44 7.86 1.31
C ARG A 327 13.95 8.67 2.48
N GLY A 328 13.65 9.94 2.25
CA GLY A 328 12.94 10.81 3.16
C GLY A 328 11.55 11.12 2.62
N SER A 329 10.54 11.20 3.49
CA SER A 329 9.21 11.67 3.10
C SER A 329 8.56 12.52 4.18
N LEU A 330 7.82 13.53 3.73
CA LEU A 330 7.04 14.46 4.53
C LEU A 330 5.59 14.39 4.06
N PHE A 331 4.67 14.37 4.99
CA PHE A 331 3.23 14.42 4.72
C PHE A 331 2.55 15.35 5.73
N ASP A 332 1.70 16.21 5.23
CA ASP A 332 0.85 17.12 6.02
C ASP A 332 -0.57 17.10 5.46
N GLU A 333 -1.56 16.95 6.33
CA GLU A 333 -2.95 16.85 5.96
C GLU A 333 -3.81 17.66 6.94
N ASN A 334 -4.77 18.43 6.42
CA ASN A 334 -5.78 19.15 7.18
C ASN A 334 -7.17 18.80 6.66
N ARG A 335 -8.12 18.53 7.56
CA ARG A 335 -9.49 18.12 7.21
C ARG A 335 -10.55 18.81 8.04
N ASN A 336 -11.67 19.11 7.39
CA ASN A 336 -12.96 19.28 8.04
C ASN A 336 -13.72 17.95 7.99
N ASN A 337 -14.28 17.49 9.10
CA ASN A 337 -14.94 16.19 9.19
C ASN A 337 -16.48 16.28 9.02
N GLY A 338 -16.99 17.31 8.38
CA GLY A 338 -18.39 17.45 8.00
C GLY A 338 -19.26 18.21 9.00
N THR A 339 -18.64 18.93 9.95
CA THR A 339 -19.33 19.89 10.83
C THR A 339 -18.47 21.15 11.03
N LEU A 340 -19.05 22.22 11.58
CA LEU A 340 -18.35 23.50 11.72
C LEU A 340 -17.08 23.41 12.57
N LEU A 341 -17.10 22.59 13.63
CA LEU A 341 -16.00 22.49 14.59
C LEU A 341 -15.13 21.23 14.44
N GLN A 342 -15.64 20.12 13.87
CA GLN A 342 -14.85 18.87 13.77
C GLN A 342 -13.76 18.98 12.72
N ARG A 343 -12.53 19.00 13.20
CA ARG A 343 -11.33 19.09 12.35
C ARG A 343 -10.30 18.06 12.79
N ASN A 344 -9.42 17.69 11.88
CA ASN A 344 -8.19 17.00 12.21
C ASN A 344 -7.06 17.46 11.31
N ASP A 345 -5.86 17.33 11.83
CA ASP A 345 -4.61 17.51 11.08
C ASP A 345 -3.63 16.39 11.41
N THR A 346 -2.82 16.05 10.43
CA THR A 346 -1.80 15.01 10.53
C THR A 346 -0.52 15.48 9.89
N ALA A 347 0.59 15.39 10.62
CA ALA A 347 1.93 15.55 10.05
C ALA A 347 2.75 14.29 10.28
N THR A 348 3.38 13.76 9.22
CA THR A 348 4.27 12.60 9.32
C THR A 348 5.60 12.87 8.63
N GLU A 349 6.66 12.41 9.27
CA GLU A 349 8.03 12.44 8.79
C GLU A 349 8.57 11.01 8.78
N SER A 350 9.20 10.58 7.70
CA SER A 350 9.74 9.24 7.55
C SER A 350 11.13 9.28 6.95
N LEU A 351 12.04 8.49 7.51
CA LEU A 351 13.37 8.27 6.98
C LEU A 351 13.60 6.76 6.88
N VAL A 352 14.06 6.33 5.72
CA VAL A 352 14.37 4.92 5.42
C VAL A 352 15.74 4.85 4.77
N ALA A 353 16.61 4.02 5.29
CA ALA A 353 17.89 3.66 4.66
C ALA A 353 17.91 2.16 4.41
N GLY A 354 18.45 1.74 3.29
CA GLY A 354 18.53 0.32 2.97
C GLY A 354 19.64 -0.03 2.01
N ALA A 355 19.91 -1.33 1.94
CA ALA A 355 20.87 -1.92 1.04
C ALA A 355 20.32 -3.23 0.47
N ARG A 356 20.55 -3.46 -0.81
CA ARG A 356 20.38 -4.73 -1.50
C ARG A 356 21.73 -5.16 -2.03
N LEU A 357 22.21 -6.30 -1.58
CA LEU A 357 23.53 -6.81 -1.95
C LEU A 357 23.37 -8.22 -2.52
N ARG A 358 24.08 -8.49 -3.61
CA ARG A 358 24.21 -9.81 -4.19
C ARG A 358 25.65 -10.27 -4.13
N THR A 359 25.86 -11.44 -3.54
CA THR A 359 27.18 -12.05 -3.41
C THR A 359 27.43 -13.07 -4.54
N ALA A 360 28.70 -13.38 -4.77
CA ALA A 360 29.11 -14.27 -5.87
C ALA A 360 28.54 -15.69 -5.78
N ASP A 361 28.13 -16.12 -4.60
CA ASP A 361 27.47 -17.42 -4.35
C ASP A 361 25.97 -17.42 -4.69
N GLY A 362 25.46 -16.30 -5.26
CA GLY A 362 24.05 -16.13 -5.62
C GLY A 362 23.14 -15.76 -4.47
N SER A 363 23.67 -15.45 -3.27
CA SER A 363 22.87 -14.96 -2.16
C SER A 363 22.49 -13.50 -2.36
N ASN A 364 21.20 -13.20 -2.04
CA ASN A 364 20.69 -11.84 -1.99
C ASN A 364 20.47 -11.44 -0.53
N TRP A 365 20.98 -10.28 -0.15
CA TRP A 365 20.92 -9.72 1.19
C TRP A 365 20.20 -8.39 1.13
N ASN A 366 19.06 -8.26 1.81
CA ASN A 366 18.29 -7.02 1.86
C ASN A 366 18.26 -6.52 3.31
N PHE A 367 18.59 -5.25 3.48
CA PHE A 367 18.57 -4.57 4.77
C PHE A 367 17.71 -3.32 4.64
N ALA A 368 16.92 -3.03 5.66
CA ALA A 368 16.22 -1.77 5.78
C ALA A 368 16.18 -1.33 7.24
N VAL A 369 16.47 -0.06 7.47
CA VAL A 369 16.25 0.63 8.74
C VAL A 369 15.31 1.78 8.47
N PHE A 370 14.34 1.98 9.34
CA PHE A 370 13.40 3.08 9.20
C PHE A 370 13.10 3.75 10.55
N ALA A 371 12.76 5.03 10.48
CA ALA A 371 12.24 5.80 11.58
C ALA A 371 11.10 6.69 11.09
N ASN A 372 9.98 6.66 11.79
CA ASN A 372 8.82 7.48 11.50
C ASN A 372 8.45 8.29 12.74
N GLN A 373 8.04 9.53 12.50
CA GLN A 373 7.43 10.40 13.51
C GLN A 373 6.11 10.88 12.97
N GLN A 374 5.08 10.91 13.83
CA GLN A 374 3.75 11.39 13.49
C GLN A 374 3.20 12.27 14.59
N ARG A 375 2.50 13.30 14.20
CA ARG A 375 1.65 14.15 15.03
C ARG A 375 0.28 14.16 14.42
N PHE A 376 -0.69 13.65 15.16
CA PHE A 376 -2.09 13.65 14.77
C PHE A 376 -2.88 14.45 15.81
N HIS A 377 -3.64 15.42 15.36
CA HIS A 377 -4.52 16.22 16.16
C HIS A 377 -5.95 16.10 15.62
N GLN A 378 -6.93 15.99 16.51
CA GLN A 378 -8.34 16.09 16.17
C GLN A 378 -9.16 16.61 17.33
N ASN A 379 -10.29 17.21 17.02
CA ASN A 379 -11.28 17.56 18.04
C ASN A 379 -12.55 16.70 17.90
N PHE A 380 -13.26 16.60 19.01
CA PHE A 380 -14.55 15.92 19.10
C PHE A 380 -15.59 16.92 19.60
N THR A 381 -16.81 16.78 19.09
CA THR A 381 -17.90 17.65 19.39
C THR A 381 -19.16 16.87 19.76
N ALA A 382 -20.07 17.51 20.47
CA ALA A 382 -21.42 17.05 20.67
C ALA A 382 -22.36 17.87 19.77
N LEU A 383 -23.22 17.19 19.04
CA LEU A 383 -24.25 17.79 18.21
C LEU A 383 -25.62 17.65 18.91
N SER A 384 -26.45 18.66 18.81
CA SER A 384 -27.87 18.55 19.17
C SER A 384 -28.59 17.55 18.27
N THR A 385 -29.72 17.02 18.69
CA THR A 385 -30.49 16.02 17.95
C THR A 385 -30.94 16.52 16.58
N ASP A 386 -31.27 17.82 16.50
CA ASP A 386 -31.63 18.53 15.26
C ASP A 386 -30.42 19.00 14.46
N ARG A 387 -29.21 18.76 14.96
CA ARG A 387 -27.91 19.14 14.36
C ARG A 387 -27.75 20.66 14.13
N ASN A 388 -28.49 21.50 14.86
CA ASN A 388 -28.39 22.96 14.73
C ASN A 388 -27.32 23.58 15.61
N THR A 389 -26.92 22.88 16.70
CA THR A 389 -25.87 23.35 17.59
C THR A 389 -24.76 22.34 17.75
N GLU A 390 -23.53 22.81 17.83
CA GLU A 390 -22.32 22.02 18.01
C GLU A 390 -21.50 22.61 19.17
N THR A 391 -21.01 21.75 20.04
CA THR A 391 -20.16 22.16 21.18
C THR A 391 -18.90 21.31 21.21
N LEU A 392 -17.74 21.92 21.42
CA LEU A 392 -16.48 21.24 21.63
C LEU A 392 -16.53 20.43 22.92
N THR A 393 -16.22 19.15 22.84
CA THR A 393 -16.17 18.25 24.00
C THR A 393 -14.74 17.79 24.31
N ARG A 394 -13.87 17.72 23.30
CA ARG A 394 -12.50 17.27 23.48
C ARG A 394 -11.58 17.74 22.35
N ASN A 395 -10.35 18.12 22.73
CA ASN A 395 -9.21 18.17 21.84
C ASN A 395 -8.32 16.97 22.12
N GLN A 396 -7.82 16.34 21.06
CA GLN A 396 -6.91 15.20 21.17
C GLN A 396 -5.66 15.47 20.35
N PHE A 397 -4.52 15.18 20.97
CA PHE A 397 -3.21 15.21 20.36
C PHE A 397 -2.54 13.82 20.51
N VAL A 398 -2.08 13.23 19.42
CA VAL A 398 -1.48 11.89 19.39
C VAL A 398 -0.09 11.94 18.78
N PRO A 399 0.95 12.25 19.58
CA PRO A 399 2.33 12.08 19.16
C PRO A 399 2.69 10.59 19.15
N SER A 400 3.19 10.09 18.03
CA SER A 400 3.67 8.71 17.93
C SER A 400 4.98 8.64 17.15
N ARG A 401 5.80 7.66 17.50
CA ARG A 401 7.07 7.36 16.84
C ARG A 401 7.24 5.87 16.72
N ASP A 402 7.78 5.44 15.61
CA ASP A 402 8.24 4.06 15.47
C ASP A 402 9.56 4.00 14.69
N ALA A 403 10.35 3.01 15.03
CA ALA A 403 11.58 2.70 14.33
C ALA A 403 11.71 1.18 14.21
N GLY A 404 12.34 0.73 13.14
CA GLY A 404 12.50 -0.68 12.90
C GLY A 404 13.69 -1.02 12.03
N PHE A 405 13.99 -2.30 12.04
CA PHE A 405 15.02 -2.94 11.25
C PHE A 405 14.42 -4.18 10.60
N SER A 406 14.66 -4.38 9.33
CA SER A 406 14.32 -5.58 8.58
C SER A 406 15.56 -6.10 7.88
N PHE A 407 15.78 -7.39 8.03
CA PHE A 407 16.82 -8.12 7.34
C PHE A 407 16.20 -9.33 6.64
N ASN A 408 16.61 -9.56 5.41
CA ASN A 408 16.13 -10.65 4.59
C ASN A 408 17.29 -11.21 3.75
N TRP A 409 17.55 -12.49 3.87
CA TRP A 409 18.47 -13.24 3.06
C TRP A 409 17.70 -14.22 2.18
N SER A 410 18.06 -14.33 0.90
CA SER A 410 17.53 -15.35 0.02
C SER A 410 18.61 -15.92 -0.90
N ARG A 411 18.49 -17.22 -1.20
CA ARG A 411 19.42 -17.94 -2.07
C ARG A 411 18.73 -19.07 -2.81
N GLN A 412 18.97 -19.14 -4.11
CA GLN A 412 18.67 -20.34 -4.90
C GLN A 412 19.73 -21.41 -4.60
N SER A 413 19.33 -22.53 -4.03
CA SER A 413 20.20 -23.66 -3.67
C SER A 413 19.81 -24.93 -4.40
N LEU A 414 20.81 -25.72 -4.86
CA LEU A 414 20.59 -26.99 -5.53
C LEU A 414 19.58 -26.96 -6.70
N GLU A 415 19.47 -25.80 -7.38
CA GLU A 415 18.54 -25.53 -8.49
C GLU A 415 17.05 -25.75 -8.16
N ARG A 416 16.74 -26.35 -7.03
CA ARG A 416 15.38 -26.74 -6.61
C ARG A 416 14.84 -25.97 -5.39
N HIS A 417 15.71 -25.40 -4.58
CA HIS A 417 15.36 -24.75 -3.34
C HIS A 417 15.58 -23.23 -3.41
N LEU A 418 14.56 -22.43 -3.19
CA LEU A 418 14.70 -21.01 -2.90
C LEU A 418 14.54 -20.82 -1.40
N LEU A 419 15.69 -20.73 -0.72
CA LEU A 419 15.74 -20.49 0.72
C LEU A 419 15.60 -19.01 1.01
N VAL A 420 14.77 -18.66 1.97
CA VAL A 420 14.58 -17.28 2.46
C VAL A 420 14.56 -17.30 3.97
N ALA A 421 15.29 -16.41 4.61
CA ALA A 421 15.27 -16.25 6.05
C ALA A 421 15.44 -14.77 6.44
N GLY A 422 14.92 -14.38 7.59
CA GLY A 422 15.06 -13.00 7.99
C GLY A 422 14.60 -12.69 9.41
N VAL A 423 14.85 -11.44 9.79
CA VAL A 423 14.54 -10.89 11.11
C VAL A 423 13.92 -9.50 10.92
N ASP A 424 12.85 -9.25 11.66
CA ASP A 424 12.24 -7.93 11.76
C ASP A 424 12.19 -7.48 13.22
N LEU A 425 12.63 -6.26 13.48
CA LEU A 425 12.55 -5.59 14.77
C LEU A 425 11.74 -4.30 14.61
N ARG A 426 10.81 -4.01 15.52
CA ARG A 426 10.08 -2.75 15.53
C ARG A 426 9.82 -2.29 16.96
N GLY A 427 10.08 -1.02 17.21
CA GLY A 427 9.73 -0.34 18.45
C GLY A 427 8.72 0.77 18.17
N VAL A 428 7.64 0.81 18.94
CA VAL A 428 6.58 1.82 18.84
C VAL A 428 6.44 2.51 20.17
N ARG A 429 6.27 3.83 20.16
CA ARG A 429 5.89 4.65 21.31
C ARG A 429 4.82 5.64 20.87
N GLY A 430 3.77 5.79 21.68
CA GLY A 430 2.74 6.78 21.41
C GLY A 430 1.88 7.04 22.64
N THR A 431 1.31 8.25 22.67
CA THR A 431 0.34 8.68 23.67
C THR A 431 -0.84 9.34 22.98
N SER A 432 -1.97 9.34 23.65
CA SER A 432 -3.14 10.17 23.34
C SER A 432 -3.32 11.14 24.49
N ASP A 433 -3.08 12.42 24.22
CA ASP A 433 -3.22 13.51 25.16
C ASP A 433 -4.53 14.24 24.83
N GLU A 434 -5.46 14.28 25.79
CA GLU A 434 -6.82 14.72 25.55
C GLU A 434 -7.24 15.79 26.56
N GLU A 435 -7.62 16.95 26.06
CA GLU A 435 -8.26 18.04 26.83
C GLU A 435 -9.78 17.87 26.78
N GLY A 436 -10.41 17.69 27.92
CA GLY A 436 -11.85 17.56 28.03
C GLY A 436 -12.53 18.89 28.34
N PHE A 437 -13.61 19.20 27.63
CA PHE A 437 -14.37 20.45 27.75
C PHE A 437 -15.79 20.19 28.22
N PHE A 438 -16.28 21.09 29.10
CA PHE A 438 -17.67 21.16 29.53
C PHE A 438 -18.11 22.63 29.59
N ASN A 439 -19.21 22.97 28.93
CA ASN A 439 -19.71 24.34 28.77
C ASN A 439 -18.62 25.34 28.32
N GLY A 440 -17.83 24.94 27.30
CA GLY A 440 -16.77 25.77 26.70
C GLY A 440 -15.51 25.94 27.58
N ARG A 441 -15.47 25.37 28.79
CA ARG A 441 -14.31 25.43 29.69
C ARG A 441 -13.57 24.09 29.69
N MET A 442 -12.25 24.13 29.67
CA MET A 442 -11.42 22.95 29.87
C MET A 442 -11.56 22.47 31.31
N THR A 443 -11.92 21.20 31.51
CA THR A 443 -12.19 20.61 32.82
C THR A 443 -11.26 19.49 33.20
N THR A 444 -10.73 18.77 32.20
CA THR A 444 -9.86 17.60 32.41
C THR A 444 -8.74 17.56 31.39
N PHE A 445 -7.64 16.96 31.82
CA PHE A 445 -6.56 16.53 30.93
C PHE A 445 -6.32 15.03 31.15
N LEU A 446 -6.35 14.24 30.07
CA LEU A 446 -6.12 12.80 30.09
C LEU A 446 -4.97 12.44 29.14
N SER A 447 -3.93 11.80 29.64
CA SER A 447 -2.84 11.25 28.82
C SER A 447 -2.83 9.74 28.97
N SER A 448 -2.90 9.00 27.85
CA SER A 448 -2.92 7.53 27.83
C SER A 448 -2.05 6.97 26.73
N GLY A 449 -1.19 6.00 27.04
CA GLY A 449 -0.32 5.40 26.03
C GLY A 449 0.71 4.46 26.62
N GLY A 450 1.77 4.17 25.81
CA GLY A 450 2.80 3.22 26.22
C GLY A 450 3.86 2.99 25.15
N ARG A 451 4.58 1.89 25.30
CA ARG A 451 5.59 1.41 24.38
C ARG A 451 5.30 -0.04 24.01
N GLN A 452 5.50 -0.39 22.74
CA GLN A 452 5.43 -1.75 22.26
C GLN A 452 6.71 -2.07 21.50
N ARG A 453 7.35 -3.20 21.80
CA ARG A 453 8.49 -3.73 21.05
C ARG A 453 8.08 -5.06 20.45
N ARG A 454 8.44 -5.27 19.19
CA ARG A 454 8.17 -6.49 18.44
C ARG A 454 9.48 -7.01 17.85
N ALA A 455 9.68 -8.32 17.93
CA ALA A 455 10.79 -9.02 17.30
C ALA A 455 10.25 -10.28 16.64
N GLY A 456 10.61 -10.53 15.39
CA GLY A 456 10.18 -11.69 14.65
C GLY A 456 11.32 -12.30 13.84
N PHE A 457 11.36 -13.61 13.79
CA PHE A 457 12.29 -14.41 13.00
C PHE A 457 11.52 -15.35 12.09
N PHE A 458 11.84 -15.42 10.81
CA PHE A 458 11.17 -16.27 9.84
C PHE A 458 12.14 -17.03 8.96
N ALA A 459 11.67 -18.18 8.46
CA ALA A 459 12.34 -18.96 7.44
C ALA A 459 11.32 -19.58 6.49
N GLN A 460 11.71 -19.71 5.22
CA GLN A 460 10.93 -20.31 4.15
C GLN A 460 11.82 -21.11 3.21
N ASP A 461 11.30 -22.22 2.71
CA ASP A 461 11.85 -22.95 1.59
C ASP A 461 10.78 -23.11 0.51
N LEU A 462 11.10 -22.68 -0.69
CA LEU A 462 10.30 -22.86 -1.89
C LEU A 462 10.93 -23.95 -2.73
N VAL A 463 10.39 -25.17 -2.62
CA VAL A 463 10.96 -26.39 -3.21
C VAL A 463 10.32 -26.69 -4.54
N ARG A 464 11.09 -26.71 -5.62
CA ARG A 464 10.69 -27.21 -6.93
C ARG A 464 10.84 -28.75 -6.96
N ILE A 465 9.76 -29.48 -6.63
CA ILE A 465 9.74 -30.94 -6.63
C ILE A 465 9.95 -31.48 -8.04
N SER A 466 9.29 -30.85 -9.02
CA SER A 466 9.43 -31.12 -10.46
C SER A 466 9.14 -29.87 -11.28
N SER A 467 9.20 -29.96 -12.61
CA SER A 467 8.77 -28.85 -13.50
C SER A 467 7.30 -28.45 -13.29
N ARG A 468 6.46 -29.35 -12.75
CA ARG A 468 5.03 -29.16 -12.56
C ARG A 468 4.62 -28.92 -11.10
N TRP A 469 5.43 -29.34 -10.13
CA TRP A 469 5.08 -29.31 -8.72
C TRP A 469 6.05 -28.46 -7.92
N GLN A 470 5.50 -27.56 -7.12
CA GLN A 470 6.25 -26.71 -6.22
C GLN A 470 5.59 -26.70 -4.85
N LEU A 471 6.40 -26.82 -3.80
CA LEU A 471 6.00 -26.78 -2.41
C LEU A 471 6.64 -25.59 -1.72
N ALA A 472 5.86 -24.80 -1.00
CA ALA A 472 6.37 -23.75 -0.12
C ALA A 472 6.08 -24.12 1.33
N VAL A 473 7.10 -24.10 2.16
CA VAL A 473 7.01 -24.28 3.61
C VAL A 473 7.62 -23.07 4.28
N SER A 474 6.87 -22.40 5.12
CA SER A 474 7.35 -21.25 5.86
C SER A 474 6.85 -21.24 7.30
N ALA A 475 7.62 -20.62 8.17
CA ALA A 475 7.24 -20.42 9.56
C ALA A 475 7.88 -19.15 10.12
N ARG A 476 7.20 -18.53 11.05
CA ARG A 476 7.69 -17.38 11.79
C ARG A 476 7.35 -17.48 13.27
N TYR A 477 8.27 -17.05 14.09
CA TYR A 477 8.08 -16.84 15.52
C TYR A 477 8.20 -15.34 15.81
N ASP A 478 7.20 -14.79 16.48
CA ASP A 478 7.16 -13.40 16.91
C ASP A 478 7.01 -13.32 18.42
N ASN A 479 7.72 -12.37 19.03
CA ASN A 479 7.52 -11.93 20.39
C ASN A 479 7.22 -10.43 20.40
N TRP A 480 6.24 -10.01 21.20
CA TRP A 480 6.02 -8.60 21.45
C TRP A 480 5.84 -8.32 22.94
N ARG A 481 6.27 -7.14 23.33
CA ARG A 481 6.21 -6.67 24.72
C ARG A 481 5.64 -5.28 24.78
N ASP A 482 4.59 -5.12 25.59
CA ASP A 482 4.03 -3.84 25.98
C ASP A 482 4.64 -3.40 27.32
N SER A 483 5.01 -2.13 27.44
CA SER A 483 5.70 -1.61 28.62
C SER A 483 5.51 -0.09 28.77
N SER A 484 5.84 0.44 29.94
CA SER A 484 5.73 1.88 30.26
C SER A 484 4.35 2.45 29.92
N ALA A 485 3.31 1.65 30.10
CA ALA A 485 1.95 2.05 29.80
C ALA A 485 1.30 2.68 31.02
N ALA A 486 0.65 3.82 30.78
CA ALA A 486 -0.05 4.57 31.83
C ALA A 486 -1.26 5.31 31.25
N SER A 487 -2.21 5.60 32.13
CA SER A 487 -3.31 6.54 31.89
C SER A 487 -3.34 7.52 33.07
N VAL A 488 -3.21 8.81 32.80
CA VAL A 488 -3.15 9.85 33.83
C VAL A 488 -4.25 10.85 33.57
N LEU A 489 -5.24 10.88 34.45
CA LEU A 489 -6.34 11.86 34.44
C LEU A 489 -6.05 12.97 35.44
N LYS A 490 -6.07 14.23 34.99
CA LYS A 490 -6.01 15.43 35.84
C LYS A 490 -7.35 16.17 35.75
N THR A 491 -7.99 16.37 36.88
CA THR A 491 -9.19 17.22 37.01
C THR A 491 -8.78 18.64 37.40
N LEU A 492 -9.05 19.61 36.54
CA LEU A 492 -8.51 20.97 36.68
C LEU A 492 -9.13 21.73 37.85
N ALA A 493 -10.43 21.54 38.08
CA ALA A 493 -11.15 22.24 39.18
C ALA A 493 -10.61 21.89 40.56
N THR A 494 -10.15 20.67 40.77
CA THR A 494 -9.65 20.17 42.06
C THR A 494 -8.13 20.01 42.09
N GLY A 495 -7.46 20.10 40.95
CA GLY A 495 -6.04 19.79 40.81
C GLY A 495 -5.68 18.32 41.02
N VAL A 496 -6.66 17.44 41.24
CA VAL A 496 -6.45 16.01 41.51
C VAL A 496 -5.88 15.33 40.27
N VAL A 497 -4.80 14.56 40.46
CA VAL A 497 -4.15 13.73 39.45
C VAL A 497 -4.36 12.26 39.83
N GLN A 498 -4.94 11.50 38.91
CA GLN A 498 -5.23 10.06 39.07
C GLN A 498 -4.41 9.26 38.05
N PRO A 499 -3.23 8.75 38.40
CA PRO A 499 -2.45 7.90 37.54
C PRO A 499 -2.92 6.44 37.66
N THR A 500 -3.00 5.76 36.53
CA THR A 500 -3.16 4.31 36.41
C THR A 500 -1.97 3.77 35.65
N PHE A 501 -1.18 2.93 36.28
CA PHE A 501 -0.04 2.27 35.66
C PHE A 501 -0.40 0.84 35.29
N PHE A 502 -0.03 0.42 34.07
CA PHE A 502 -0.30 -0.93 33.59
C PHE A 502 0.97 -1.78 33.65
N ALA A 503 0.82 -3.01 34.10
CA ALA A 503 1.93 -3.94 34.18
C ALA A 503 2.48 -4.30 32.77
N PRO A 504 3.80 -4.45 32.63
CA PRO A 504 4.38 -4.92 31.37
C PRO A 504 3.83 -6.29 30.99
N ARG A 505 3.57 -6.49 29.69
CA ARG A 505 3.08 -7.75 29.13
C ARG A 505 4.02 -8.22 28.04
N SER A 506 4.29 -9.54 28.00
CA SER A 506 4.99 -10.17 26.88
C SER A 506 4.13 -11.32 26.36
N LYS A 507 4.03 -11.44 25.05
CA LYS A 507 3.25 -12.45 24.35
C LYS A 507 4.04 -12.90 23.12
N ASP A 508 3.67 -14.06 22.59
CA ASP A 508 4.28 -14.66 21.41
C ASP A 508 3.25 -15.25 20.45
N ALA A 509 3.69 -15.45 19.22
CA ALA A 509 2.91 -16.12 18.20
C ALA A 509 3.81 -16.95 17.29
N PHE A 510 3.30 -18.13 16.90
CA PHE A 510 3.89 -18.98 15.88
C PHE A 510 2.96 -19.05 14.68
N SER A 511 3.48 -18.70 13.51
CA SER A 511 2.74 -18.55 12.26
C SER A 511 3.33 -19.44 11.17
N PRO A 512 2.87 -20.71 11.05
CA PRO A 512 3.27 -21.60 9.98
C PRO A 512 2.41 -21.38 8.72
N ARG A 513 2.99 -21.71 7.55
CA ARG A 513 2.30 -21.81 6.26
C ARG A 513 2.84 -22.98 5.46
N LEU A 514 1.93 -23.68 4.80
CA LEU A 514 2.23 -24.71 3.80
C LEU A 514 1.42 -24.38 2.55
N ALA A 515 2.08 -24.35 1.39
CA ALA A 515 1.39 -24.12 0.11
C ALA A 515 1.95 -25.05 -0.97
N LEU A 516 1.05 -25.53 -1.83
CA LEU A 516 1.34 -26.40 -2.95
C LEU A 516 0.85 -25.74 -4.24
N THR A 517 1.71 -25.72 -5.25
CA THR A 517 1.37 -25.27 -6.60
C THR A 517 1.58 -26.43 -7.57
N TRP A 518 0.59 -26.68 -8.44
CA TRP A 518 0.62 -27.69 -9.51
C TRP A 518 0.33 -27.05 -10.86
N LYS A 519 1.23 -27.23 -11.81
CA LYS A 519 1.16 -26.69 -13.17
C LYS A 519 1.08 -27.84 -14.17
N PRO A 520 -0.11 -28.35 -14.49
CA PRO A 520 -0.26 -29.36 -15.52
C PRO A 520 0.14 -28.85 -16.91
N LEU A 521 -0.10 -27.56 -17.15
CA LEU A 521 0.22 -26.83 -18.39
C LEU A 521 0.89 -25.50 -18.01
N GLU A 522 1.66 -24.91 -18.90
CA GLU A 522 2.25 -23.58 -18.71
C GLU A 522 1.17 -22.49 -18.54
N SER A 523 0.01 -22.67 -19.19
CA SER A 523 -1.13 -21.76 -19.13
C SER A 523 -2.06 -22.00 -17.93
N LEU A 524 -1.89 -23.07 -17.16
CA LEU A 524 -2.79 -23.44 -16.08
C LEU A 524 -2.02 -23.83 -14.81
N SER A 525 -2.29 -23.13 -13.73
CA SER A 525 -1.70 -23.36 -12.42
C SER A 525 -2.80 -23.54 -11.36
N PHE A 526 -2.73 -24.59 -10.58
CA PHE A 526 -3.55 -24.82 -9.38
C PHE A 526 -2.70 -24.53 -8.15
N ARG A 527 -3.30 -23.92 -7.14
CA ARG A 527 -2.65 -23.66 -5.86
C ARG A 527 -3.57 -24.02 -4.70
N ALA A 528 -2.97 -24.47 -3.61
CA ALA A 528 -3.64 -24.66 -2.33
C ALA A 528 -2.70 -24.21 -1.20
N ALA A 529 -3.23 -23.58 -0.17
CA ALA A 529 -2.44 -23.15 0.98
C ALA A 529 -3.23 -23.26 2.28
N GLY A 530 -2.53 -23.63 3.38
CA GLY A 530 -3.01 -23.55 4.74
C GLY A 530 -2.07 -22.71 5.58
N TYR A 531 -2.59 -21.87 6.49
CA TYR A 531 -1.80 -20.90 7.22
C TYR A 531 -2.40 -20.52 8.58
N ARG A 532 -1.52 -20.04 9.46
CA ARG A 532 -1.91 -19.29 10.67
C ARG A 532 -1.32 -17.89 10.61
N ALA A 533 -2.09 -16.94 11.13
CA ALA A 533 -1.68 -15.55 11.21
C ALA A 533 -2.18 -14.91 12.50
N PHE A 534 -1.60 -13.76 12.87
CA PHE A 534 -2.01 -13.05 14.08
C PHE A 534 -1.94 -11.53 13.90
N ARG A 535 -2.61 -10.82 14.81
CA ARG A 535 -2.50 -9.38 14.99
C ARG A 535 -2.42 -9.04 16.48
N ALA A 536 -1.35 -8.43 16.90
CA ALA A 536 -1.23 -7.87 18.25
C ALA A 536 -2.13 -6.63 18.37
N PRO A 537 -2.79 -6.40 19.52
CA PRO A 537 -3.53 -5.17 19.76
C PRO A 537 -2.62 -3.95 19.69
N THR A 538 -3.14 -2.83 19.19
CA THR A 538 -2.43 -1.55 19.13
C THR A 538 -2.42 -0.84 20.48
N LEU A 539 -1.50 0.10 20.69
CA LEU A 539 -1.47 0.92 21.90
C LEU A 539 -2.77 1.69 22.11
N ASN A 540 -3.40 2.16 21.03
CA ASN A 540 -4.71 2.80 21.05
C ASN A 540 -5.81 1.85 21.53
N GLU A 541 -5.80 0.58 21.11
CA GLU A 541 -6.80 -0.40 21.54
C GLU A 541 -6.65 -0.78 23.02
N LEU A 542 -5.42 -0.90 23.49
CA LEU A 542 -5.09 -1.33 24.85
C LEU A 542 -5.36 -0.22 25.90
N TYR A 543 -4.90 1.00 25.63
CA TYR A 543 -4.75 2.00 26.71
C TYR A 543 -5.62 3.25 26.55
N ARG A 544 -6.21 3.50 25.39
CA ARG A 544 -7.01 4.69 25.15
C ARG A 544 -8.51 4.40 25.27
N GLY A 545 -9.17 5.02 26.24
CA GLY A 545 -10.63 5.19 26.25
C GLY A 545 -11.02 6.49 25.51
N PHE A 546 -12.20 6.52 24.87
CA PHE A 546 -12.68 7.73 24.19
C PHE A 546 -14.20 7.84 24.24
N ARG A 547 -14.70 9.07 24.04
CA ARG A 547 -16.13 9.36 23.96
C ARG A 547 -16.43 10.16 22.71
N VAL A 548 -17.47 9.76 21.98
CA VAL A 548 -18.02 10.50 20.82
C VAL A 548 -19.51 10.66 21.04
N GLY A 549 -19.96 11.90 21.22
CA GLY A 549 -21.34 12.19 21.59
C GLY A 549 -21.72 11.51 22.90
N ASN A 550 -22.81 10.72 22.90
CA ASN A 550 -23.26 9.93 24.03
C ASN A 550 -22.67 8.53 24.14
N VAL A 551 -21.68 8.17 23.30
CA VAL A 551 -21.04 6.86 23.30
C VAL A 551 -19.64 6.96 23.89
N GLN A 552 -19.41 6.33 25.04
CA GLN A 552 -18.11 6.19 25.68
C GLN A 552 -17.57 4.78 25.43
N THR A 553 -16.37 4.68 24.89
CA THR A 553 -15.65 3.41 24.70
C THR A 553 -14.47 3.34 25.68
N LEU A 554 -14.48 2.37 26.57
CA LEU A 554 -13.43 2.15 27.56
C LEU A 554 -12.23 1.43 26.92
N ALA A 555 -11.04 1.72 27.44
CA ALA A 555 -9.83 0.95 27.16
C ALA A 555 -9.92 -0.48 27.71
N ASN A 556 -9.05 -1.36 27.22
CA ASN A 556 -8.91 -2.70 27.77
C ASN A 556 -7.47 -3.19 27.57
N GLU A 557 -6.67 -3.10 28.60
CA GLU A 557 -5.29 -3.54 28.63
C GLU A 557 -5.15 -5.08 28.58
N LEU A 558 -6.24 -5.82 28.81
CA LEU A 558 -6.27 -7.27 28.80
C LEU A 558 -6.58 -7.87 27.43
N LEU A 559 -6.68 -7.05 26.38
CA LEU A 559 -6.91 -7.57 25.04
C LEU A 559 -5.86 -8.60 24.62
N GLU A 560 -6.33 -9.75 24.14
CA GLU A 560 -5.50 -10.78 23.53
C GLU A 560 -5.33 -10.53 22.03
N ALA A 561 -4.25 -11.11 21.47
CA ALA A 561 -4.03 -11.06 20.02
C ALA A 561 -5.14 -11.76 19.25
N GLU A 562 -5.53 -11.18 18.13
CA GLU A 562 -6.37 -11.85 17.15
C GLU A 562 -5.55 -12.93 16.46
N ARG A 563 -6.08 -14.14 16.35
CA ARG A 563 -5.43 -15.30 15.71
C ARG A 563 -6.32 -15.84 14.60
N LEU A 564 -5.77 -15.98 13.41
CA LEU A 564 -6.48 -16.48 12.24
C LEU A 564 -5.87 -17.83 11.83
N THR A 565 -6.73 -18.80 11.57
CA THR A 565 -6.40 -20.05 10.86
C THR A 565 -7.22 -20.06 9.58
N GLY A 566 -6.58 -20.36 8.46
CA GLY A 566 -7.25 -20.35 7.18
C GLY A 566 -6.63 -21.28 6.15
N GLY A 567 -7.39 -21.50 5.10
CA GLY A 567 -6.96 -22.20 3.91
C GLY A 567 -7.61 -21.62 2.67
N GLU A 568 -6.95 -21.82 1.55
CA GLU A 568 -7.40 -21.40 0.24
C GLU A 568 -7.02 -22.44 -0.81
N ALA A 569 -7.83 -22.52 -1.87
CA ALA A 569 -7.50 -23.24 -3.08
C ALA A 569 -8.01 -22.47 -4.29
N GLY A 570 -7.27 -22.54 -5.38
CA GLY A 570 -7.65 -21.79 -6.58
C GLY A 570 -6.83 -22.21 -7.79
N PHE A 571 -7.17 -21.59 -8.91
CA PHE A 571 -6.41 -21.74 -10.14
C PHE A 571 -6.22 -20.41 -10.86
N ASP A 572 -5.15 -20.34 -11.61
CA ASP A 572 -4.83 -19.26 -12.52
C ASP A 572 -4.77 -19.85 -13.94
N TRP A 573 -5.51 -19.27 -14.87
CA TRP A 573 -5.49 -19.65 -16.27
C TRP A 573 -5.12 -18.46 -17.14
N THR A 574 -4.04 -18.65 -17.91
CA THR A 574 -3.55 -17.70 -18.90
C THR A 574 -3.68 -18.36 -20.28
N GLY A 575 -4.91 -18.45 -20.79
CA GLY A 575 -5.23 -19.20 -21.99
C GLY A 575 -4.67 -18.60 -23.28
N SER A 576 -4.48 -17.28 -23.28
CA SER A 576 -3.89 -16.55 -24.42
C SER A 576 -3.49 -15.14 -23.97
N ASN A 577 -2.87 -14.36 -24.86
CA ASN A 577 -2.64 -12.94 -24.62
C ASN A 577 -3.94 -12.10 -24.51
N ILE A 578 -5.09 -12.73 -24.85
CA ILE A 578 -6.40 -12.07 -24.87
C ILE A 578 -7.15 -12.26 -23.55
N PHE A 579 -6.98 -13.39 -22.87
CA PHE A 579 -7.81 -13.75 -21.72
C PHE A 579 -6.99 -14.38 -20.61
N THR A 580 -7.15 -13.84 -19.39
CA THR A 580 -6.64 -14.45 -18.16
C THR A 580 -7.75 -14.53 -17.12
N ALA A 581 -7.76 -15.59 -16.33
CA ALA A 581 -8.69 -15.77 -15.22
C ALA A 581 -7.99 -16.32 -13.99
N ARG A 582 -8.38 -15.80 -12.84
CA ARG A 582 -7.95 -16.29 -11.52
C ARG A 582 -9.19 -16.53 -10.68
N ILE A 583 -9.34 -17.72 -10.13
CA ILE A 583 -10.43 -18.05 -9.21
C ILE A 583 -9.83 -18.66 -7.94
N SER A 584 -10.31 -18.24 -6.78
CA SER A 584 -9.89 -18.74 -5.48
C SER A 584 -11.07 -18.91 -4.54
N GLY A 585 -11.22 -20.09 -3.96
CA GLY A 585 -12.07 -20.33 -2.80
C GLY A 585 -11.25 -20.19 -1.52
N TYR A 586 -11.81 -19.61 -0.47
CA TYR A 586 -11.13 -19.45 0.81
C TYR A 586 -12.05 -19.75 2.00
N TRP A 587 -11.42 -20.15 3.08
CA TRP A 587 -12.03 -20.33 4.39
C TRP A 587 -11.07 -19.83 5.48
N THR A 588 -11.56 -18.96 6.36
CA THR A 588 -10.78 -18.41 7.47
C THR A 588 -11.61 -18.35 8.73
N GLU A 589 -10.99 -18.63 9.84
CA GLU A 589 -11.57 -18.51 11.18
C GLU A 589 -10.66 -17.66 12.05
N THR A 590 -11.22 -16.58 12.62
CA THR A 590 -10.49 -15.68 13.52
C THR A 590 -10.97 -15.89 14.95
N VAL A 591 -10.03 -16.21 15.82
CA VAL A 591 -10.23 -16.32 17.27
C VAL A 591 -9.83 -15.01 17.92
N ASN A 592 -10.61 -14.58 18.91
CA ASN A 592 -10.42 -13.35 19.67
C ASN A 592 -10.42 -12.06 18.83
N PRO A 593 -11.28 -11.89 17.78
CA PRO A 593 -11.33 -10.62 17.08
C PRO A 593 -11.73 -9.49 18.03
N VAL A 594 -11.00 -8.37 17.95
CA VAL A 594 -11.26 -7.18 18.77
C VAL A 594 -12.48 -6.44 18.22
N THR A 595 -13.44 -6.16 19.09
CA THR A 595 -14.66 -5.41 18.77
C THR A 595 -15.09 -4.53 19.95
N ASN A 596 -15.95 -3.54 19.67
CA ASN A 596 -16.57 -2.74 20.73
C ASN A 596 -17.82 -3.47 21.26
N PHE A 597 -17.81 -3.77 22.52
CA PHE A 597 -18.89 -4.46 23.22
C PHE A 597 -19.68 -3.48 24.07
N THR A 598 -21.02 -3.46 23.96
CA THR A 598 -21.86 -2.56 24.75
C THR A 598 -22.04 -3.14 26.15
N LEU A 599 -21.65 -2.36 27.18
CA LEU A 599 -21.77 -2.74 28.59
C LEU A 599 -23.07 -2.24 29.20
N SER A 600 -23.46 -1.00 28.88
CA SER A 600 -24.68 -0.40 29.38
C SER A 600 -25.24 0.62 28.38
N VAL A 601 -26.55 0.78 28.42
CA VAL A 601 -27.28 1.79 27.63
C VAL A 601 -28.19 2.54 28.57
N THR A 602 -27.97 3.85 28.71
CA THR A 602 -28.88 4.77 29.38
C THR A 602 -29.31 5.85 28.39
N PRO A 603 -30.35 6.62 28.62
CA PRO A 603 -30.74 7.73 27.75
C PRO A 603 -29.60 8.75 27.52
N ALA A 604 -28.75 8.95 28.55
CA ALA A 604 -27.67 9.94 28.50
C ALA A 604 -26.31 9.37 27.98
N LEU A 605 -26.08 8.06 28.17
CA LEU A 605 -24.76 7.48 27.91
C LEU A 605 -24.85 6.00 27.49
N ILE A 606 -24.18 5.67 26.41
CA ILE A 606 -23.92 4.30 25.98
C ILE A 606 -22.47 4.00 26.35
N THR A 607 -22.24 3.05 27.25
CA THR A 607 -20.89 2.63 27.63
C THR A 607 -20.52 1.38 26.87
N ARG A 608 -19.37 1.41 26.19
CA ARG A 608 -18.77 0.31 25.47
C ARG A 608 -17.37 0.02 25.99
N GLN A 609 -16.87 -1.16 25.71
CA GLN A 609 -15.47 -1.54 25.93
C GLN A 609 -14.96 -2.35 24.76
N ARG A 610 -13.70 -2.16 24.37
CA ARG A 610 -13.04 -3.07 23.43
C ARG A 610 -12.84 -4.41 24.11
N ARG A 611 -13.33 -5.49 23.47
CA ARG A 611 -13.21 -6.86 23.98
C ARG A 611 -12.95 -7.83 22.85
N ASN A 612 -12.39 -8.98 23.20
CA ASN A 612 -12.27 -10.11 22.29
C ASN A 612 -13.62 -10.81 22.15
N LEU A 613 -14.21 -10.82 20.96
CA LEU A 613 -15.59 -11.31 20.71
C LEU A 613 -15.73 -12.82 20.91
N GLY A 614 -14.67 -13.59 20.69
CA GLY A 614 -14.69 -15.05 20.70
C GLY A 614 -14.25 -15.62 19.36
N ARG A 615 -15.14 -15.90 18.41
CA ARG A 615 -14.79 -16.49 17.11
C ARG A 615 -15.66 -15.98 15.98
N THR A 616 -15.02 -15.62 14.86
CA THR A 616 -15.69 -15.29 13.60
C THR A 616 -15.16 -16.17 12.47
N ARG A 617 -15.97 -16.36 11.43
CA ARG A 617 -15.59 -17.11 10.23
C ARG A 617 -15.92 -16.30 9.00
N SER A 618 -15.00 -16.23 8.05
CA SER A 618 -15.23 -15.75 6.69
C SER A 618 -14.89 -16.84 5.69
N ARG A 619 -15.77 -17.07 4.72
CA ARG A 619 -15.56 -17.99 3.61
C ARG A 619 -16.15 -17.41 2.35
N GLY A 620 -15.59 -17.74 1.20
CA GLY A 620 -16.06 -17.14 -0.04
C GLY A 620 -15.31 -17.61 -1.26
N ILE A 621 -15.67 -16.98 -2.36
CA ILE A 621 -15.05 -17.18 -3.68
C ILE A 621 -14.68 -15.81 -4.24
N GLU A 622 -13.46 -15.70 -4.73
CA GLU A 622 -12.95 -14.55 -5.49
C GLU A 622 -12.69 -14.98 -6.93
N ALA A 623 -13.09 -14.15 -7.86
CA ALA A 623 -12.77 -14.30 -9.26
C ALA A 623 -12.24 -12.98 -9.83
N GLU A 624 -11.16 -13.04 -10.57
CA GLU A 624 -10.59 -11.92 -11.33
C GLU A 624 -10.38 -12.39 -12.76
N THR A 625 -10.71 -11.54 -13.71
CA THR A 625 -10.46 -11.81 -15.13
C THR A 625 -9.99 -10.54 -15.82
N GLU A 626 -9.08 -10.72 -16.76
CA GLU A 626 -8.65 -9.67 -17.66
C GLU A 626 -8.83 -10.15 -19.10
N ILE A 627 -9.43 -9.27 -19.92
CA ILE A 627 -9.70 -9.50 -21.34
C ILE A 627 -9.09 -8.37 -22.13
N ARG A 628 -8.30 -8.69 -23.15
CA ARG A 628 -7.71 -7.76 -24.11
C ARG A 628 -8.24 -8.02 -25.51
N PRO A 629 -9.47 -7.52 -25.83
CA PRO A 629 -10.10 -7.79 -27.14
C PRO A 629 -9.28 -7.27 -28.32
N SER A 630 -8.50 -6.23 -28.09
CA SER A 630 -7.49 -5.71 -29.02
C SER A 630 -6.33 -5.09 -28.25
N ARG A 631 -5.30 -4.70 -28.96
CA ARG A 631 -4.13 -4.00 -28.39
C ARG A 631 -4.47 -2.68 -27.67
N TYR A 632 -5.62 -2.07 -27.98
CA TYR A 632 -6.06 -0.79 -27.40
C TYR A 632 -7.01 -0.96 -26.22
N TRP A 633 -7.63 -2.11 -26.08
CA TRP A 633 -8.66 -2.35 -25.07
C TRP A 633 -8.18 -3.32 -24.00
N ARG A 634 -8.38 -2.94 -22.75
CA ARG A 634 -8.22 -3.81 -21.60
C ARG A 634 -9.47 -3.73 -20.74
N VAL A 635 -10.07 -4.87 -20.45
CA VAL A 635 -11.25 -5.02 -19.59
C VAL A 635 -10.85 -5.92 -18.43
N THR A 636 -10.94 -5.40 -17.20
CA THR A 636 -10.68 -6.15 -15.97
C THR A 636 -11.97 -6.24 -15.19
N ALA A 637 -12.38 -7.44 -14.83
CA ALA A 637 -13.55 -7.67 -14.00
C ALA A 637 -13.18 -8.46 -12.74
N GLY A 638 -13.79 -8.12 -11.63
CA GLY A 638 -13.59 -8.75 -10.34
C GLY A 638 -14.92 -9.07 -9.65
N TYR A 639 -15.00 -10.22 -9.01
CA TYR A 639 -16.14 -10.63 -8.22
C TYR A 639 -15.71 -11.24 -6.90
N LEU A 640 -16.40 -10.88 -5.82
CA LEU A 640 -16.28 -11.51 -4.51
C LEU A 640 -17.66 -11.94 -4.01
N PHE A 641 -17.77 -13.19 -3.61
CA PHE A 641 -18.78 -13.66 -2.66
C PHE A 641 -18.12 -13.89 -1.31
N SER A 642 -18.70 -13.34 -0.21
CA SER A 642 -18.16 -13.48 1.15
C SER A 642 -19.29 -13.75 2.15
N ASP A 643 -19.20 -14.87 2.88
CA ASP A 643 -20.06 -15.22 4.02
C ASP A 643 -19.24 -15.05 5.31
N ALA A 644 -19.36 -13.88 5.92
CA ALA A 644 -18.62 -13.49 7.13
C ALA A 644 -19.58 -13.44 8.34
N THR A 645 -19.42 -14.37 9.30
CA THR A 645 -20.38 -14.59 10.40
C THR A 645 -19.68 -14.78 11.74
N VAL A 646 -20.38 -14.40 12.82
CA VAL A 646 -19.99 -14.71 14.21
C VAL A 646 -20.29 -16.19 14.49
N LYS A 647 -19.30 -16.94 15.00
CA LYS A 647 -19.43 -18.37 15.34
C LYS A 647 -19.48 -18.63 16.84
N ARG A 648 -18.84 -17.77 17.63
CA ARG A 648 -18.85 -17.84 19.09
C ARG A 648 -18.76 -16.45 19.67
N ALA A 649 -19.62 -16.14 20.61
CA ALA A 649 -19.63 -14.89 21.36
C ALA A 649 -20.00 -15.16 22.83
N PRO A 650 -19.03 -15.54 23.69
CA PRO A 650 -19.31 -15.94 25.06
C PRO A 650 -19.99 -14.89 25.91
N GLN A 651 -19.80 -13.62 25.56
CA GLN A 651 -20.34 -12.47 26.30
C GLN A 651 -21.75 -12.07 25.83
N ASP A 652 -22.18 -12.48 24.63
CA ASP A 652 -23.50 -12.22 24.07
C ASP A 652 -23.85 -13.27 22.99
N ALA A 653 -24.54 -14.31 23.42
CA ALA A 653 -24.94 -15.43 22.55
C ALA A 653 -25.85 -14.97 21.39
N SER A 654 -26.56 -13.84 21.53
CA SER A 654 -27.43 -13.30 20.49
C SER A 654 -26.69 -12.87 19.21
N LEU A 655 -25.38 -12.66 19.30
CA LEU A 655 -24.52 -12.31 18.16
C LEU A 655 -24.19 -13.53 17.30
N VAL A 656 -24.31 -14.76 17.81
CA VAL A 656 -23.95 -15.99 17.08
C VAL A 656 -24.86 -16.16 15.86
N GLY A 657 -24.24 -16.43 14.72
CA GLY A 657 -24.93 -16.55 13.42
C GLY A 657 -25.13 -15.24 12.68
N LEU A 658 -24.96 -14.07 13.34
CA LEU A 658 -25.09 -12.78 12.68
C LEU A 658 -23.89 -12.50 11.75
N TRP A 659 -24.17 -11.74 10.71
CA TRP A 659 -23.14 -11.26 9.79
C TRP A 659 -22.25 -10.20 10.42
N LEU A 660 -20.99 -10.19 10.02
CA LEU A 660 -20.08 -9.12 10.41
C LEU A 660 -20.51 -7.79 9.77
N PRO A 661 -20.50 -6.70 10.55
CA PRO A 661 -20.91 -5.39 10.05
C PRO A 661 -20.01 -4.90 8.92
N GLN A 662 -20.58 -4.13 7.98
CA GLN A 662 -19.92 -3.43 6.89
C GLN A 662 -19.20 -4.31 5.86
N ILE A 663 -19.43 -5.62 5.88
CA ILE A 663 -18.91 -6.56 4.89
C ILE A 663 -20.04 -6.90 3.93
N PRO A 664 -19.94 -6.52 2.64
CA PRO A 664 -20.91 -6.92 1.65
C PRO A 664 -20.74 -8.40 1.29
N ARG A 665 -21.86 -9.09 1.09
CA ARG A 665 -21.82 -10.49 0.65
C ARG A 665 -21.37 -10.64 -0.79
N HIS A 666 -21.70 -9.67 -1.63
CA HIS A 666 -21.37 -9.64 -3.04
C HIS A 666 -20.68 -8.32 -3.37
N GLN A 667 -19.60 -8.38 -4.08
CA GLN A 667 -18.91 -7.23 -4.68
C GLN A 667 -18.62 -7.56 -6.13
N PHE A 668 -18.87 -6.62 -7.00
CA PHE A 668 -18.50 -6.70 -8.40
C PHE A 668 -17.75 -5.43 -8.78
N THR A 669 -16.68 -5.58 -9.53
CA THR A 669 -15.88 -4.49 -10.08
C THR A 669 -15.67 -4.72 -11.56
N LEU A 670 -15.69 -3.65 -12.33
CA LEU A 670 -15.41 -3.66 -13.76
C LEU A 670 -14.60 -2.40 -14.09
N GLN A 671 -13.50 -2.59 -14.76
CA GLN A 671 -12.70 -1.50 -15.32
C GLN A 671 -12.51 -1.76 -16.80
N THR A 672 -12.76 -0.77 -17.61
CA THR A 672 -12.52 -0.80 -19.04
C THR A 672 -11.60 0.36 -19.39
N VAL A 673 -10.48 0.07 -20.00
CA VAL A 673 -9.49 1.05 -20.46
C VAL A 673 -9.34 0.92 -21.96
N TYR A 674 -9.54 2.03 -22.66
CA TYR A 674 -9.12 2.22 -24.04
C TYR A 674 -7.89 3.12 -24.02
N SER A 675 -6.78 2.70 -24.63
CA SER A 675 -5.56 3.49 -24.70
C SER A 675 -4.97 3.41 -26.11
N HIS A 676 -5.03 4.53 -26.82
CA HIS A 676 -4.42 4.68 -28.13
C HIS A 676 -3.32 5.73 -28.03
N PRO A 677 -2.07 5.43 -28.45
CA PRO A 677 -0.91 6.30 -28.21
C PRO A 677 -1.08 7.71 -28.84
N ASP A 678 -1.71 7.80 -30.00
CA ASP A 678 -1.83 9.03 -30.76
C ASP A 678 -3.21 9.72 -30.67
N GLN A 679 -4.18 9.13 -29.96
CA GLN A 679 -5.53 9.67 -29.93
C GLN A 679 -5.95 10.06 -28.51
N LEU A 680 -6.31 9.07 -27.70
CA LEU A 680 -6.74 9.31 -26.33
C LEU A 680 -6.59 8.06 -25.47
N THR A 681 -6.47 8.28 -24.15
CA THR A 681 -6.71 7.24 -23.13
C THR A 681 -8.01 7.55 -22.41
N ALA A 682 -8.89 6.59 -22.35
CA ALA A 682 -10.17 6.67 -21.64
C ALA A 682 -10.35 5.46 -20.71
N ALA A 683 -10.76 5.70 -19.48
CA ALA A 683 -11.05 4.66 -18.51
C ALA A 683 -12.42 4.83 -17.90
N VAL A 684 -13.14 3.73 -17.78
CA VAL A 684 -14.43 3.66 -17.07
C VAL A 684 -14.33 2.60 -15.99
N GLN A 685 -14.70 2.98 -14.78
CA GLN A 685 -14.74 2.08 -13.64
C GLN A 685 -16.16 1.97 -13.09
N PHE A 686 -16.59 0.74 -12.84
CA PHE A 686 -17.87 0.44 -12.24
C PHE A 686 -17.65 -0.46 -11.01
N ARG A 687 -18.39 -0.19 -9.93
CA ARG A 687 -18.41 -1.01 -8.74
C ARG A 687 -19.82 -1.18 -8.23
N ALA A 688 -20.22 -2.42 -8.00
CA ALA A 688 -21.45 -2.77 -7.33
C ALA A 688 -21.16 -3.51 -6.02
N SER A 689 -21.92 -3.20 -4.99
CA SER A 689 -21.79 -3.80 -3.67
C SER A 689 -23.16 -4.22 -3.17
N GLY A 690 -23.28 -5.46 -2.74
CA GLY A 690 -24.50 -5.98 -2.14
C GLY A 690 -24.82 -5.38 -0.77
N GLU A 691 -25.88 -5.85 -0.16
CA GLU A 691 -26.32 -5.41 1.15
C GLU A 691 -25.24 -5.64 2.22
N THR A 692 -25.13 -4.67 3.14
CA THR A 692 -24.29 -4.76 4.34
C THR A 692 -25.16 -4.53 5.58
N VAL A 693 -24.84 -5.21 6.68
CA VAL A 693 -25.51 -4.99 7.95
C VAL A 693 -24.88 -3.86 8.75
N ARG A 694 -25.70 -3.07 9.42
CA ARG A 694 -25.25 -2.12 10.45
C ARG A 694 -25.04 -2.86 11.77
N ARG A 695 -24.21 -2.31 12.67
CA ARG A 695 -24.12 -2.83 14.04
C ARG A 695 -25.50 -2.72 14.73
N ARG A 696 -25.94 -3.80 15.33
CA ARG A 696 -27.22 -3.85 16.08
C ARG A 696 -27.25 -2.94 17.33
N SER A 697 -26.10 -2.38 17.72
CA SER A 697 -25.95 -1.57 18.92
C SER A 697 -26.16 -0.05 18.73
N GLU A 698 -26.52 0.40 17.53
CA GLU A 698 -27.00 1.76 17.35
C GLU A 698 -28.51 1.72 17.55
N PRO A 699 -29.08 2.44 18.56
CA PRO A 699 -30.52 2.58 18.68
C PRO A 699 -31.03 3.16 17.35
N ALA A 700 -31.99 2.50 16.72
CA ALA A 700 -32.71 3.11 15.61
C ALA A 700 -33.29 4.45 16.12
N PRO A 701 -33.12 5.56 15.40
CA PRO A 701 -33.78 6.81 15.79
C PRO A 701 -35.27 6.52 15.97
N PRO A 702 -35.92 7.08 17.02
CA PRO A 702 -37.33 6.85 17.27
C PRO A 702 -38.13 7.20 16.00
N GLY A 703 -38.86 6.25 15.43
CA GLY A 703 -39.69 6.42 14.25
C GLY A 703 -39.33 5.61 13.00
N GLN A 704 -38.22 4.83 13.00
CA GLN A 704 -37.84 4.01 11.83
C GLN A 704 -37.85 2.50 12.11
N LEU A 705 -38.94 1.97 12.62
CA LEU A 705 -39.28 0.56 12.51
C LEU A 705 -39.93 0.33 11.14
N ARG A 706 -39.26 -0.51 10.33
CA ARG A 706 -39.71 -1.07 9.05
C ARG A 706 -39.81 -0.11 7.86
N ARG A 707 -38.66 0.15 7.20
CA ARG A 707 -38.58 0.15 5.74
C ARG A 707 -37.33 -0.60 5.32
N ARG A 708 -37.49 -1.76 4.67
CA ARG A 708 -36.48 -2.37 3.81
C ARG A 708 -36.10 -1.30 2.78
N ARG A 709 -34.96 -0.67 2.95
CA ARG A 709 -34.39 0.19 1.90
C ARG A 709 -33.70 -0.71 0.90
N ARG A 710 -34.31 -0.87 -0.25
CA ARG A 710 -33.56 -0.99 -1.50
C ARG A 710 -32.74 0.30 -1.58
N HIS A 711 -31.45 0.22 -1.43
CA HIS A 711 -30.58 1.31 -1.85
C HIS A 711 -30.63 1.29 -3.37
N ASP A 712 -31.26 2.31 -3.92
CA ASP A 712 -31.11 2.65 -5.32
C ASP A 712 -29.62 2.74 -5.62
N LEU A 713 -29.24 2.01 -6.65
CA LEU A 713 -27.96 2.14 -7.33
C LEU A 713 -27.85 3.59 -7.77
N ALA A 714 -27.22 4.43 -6.96
CA ALA A 714 -26.74 5.71 -7.45
C ALA A 714 -25.51 5.39 -8.30
N PRO A 715 -25.57 5.55 -9.62
CA PRO A 715 -24.37 5.46 -10.43
C PRO A 715 -23.45 6.58 -9.98
N ASP A 716 -22.25 6.22 -9.54
CA ASP A 716 -21.18 7.18 -9.36
C ASP A 716 -20.75 7.61 -10.77
N HIS A 717 -21.49 8.56 -11.34
CA HIS A 717 -21.19 9.18 -12.63
C HIS A 717 -19.90 10.01 -12.48
N ARG A 718 -18.76 9.35 -12.54
CA ARG A 718 -17.49 10.01 -12.77
C ARG A 718 -17.15 9.89 -14.24
N LEU A 719 -17.39 10.97 -14.95
CA LEU A 719 -17.05 11.17 -16.35
C LEU A 719 -15.53 10.98 -16.55
N ALA A 720 -15.20 10.38 -17.69
CA ALA A 720 -13.87 10.19 -18.21
C ALA A 720 -13.04 11.48 -18.14
N ARG A 721 -11.80 11.40 -17.66
CA ARG A 721 -10.81 12.46 -17.83
C ARG A 721 -10.23 12.37 -19.25
N PRO A 722 -10.25 13.42 -20.04
CA PRO A 722 -9.40 13.50 -21.22
C PRO A 722 -7.98 13.79 -20.74
N VAL A 723 -7.07 12.84 -20.89
CA VAL A 723 -5.64 13.11 -20.79
C VAL A 723 -5.19 13.61 -22.16
N SER A 724 -5.20 14.94 -22.34
CA SER A 724 -4.56 15.58 -23.48
C SER A 724 -3.22 16.14 -23.01
N GLY A 725 -2.16 15.43 -23.23
CA GLY A 725 -0.80 15.89 -23.06
C GLY A 725 0.04 15.46 -24.25
N ARG A 726 0.13 16.29 -25.28
CA ARG A 726 1.25 16.23 -26.22
C ARG A 726 2.46 16.83 -25.52
N PRO A 727 3.61 16.17 -25.43
CA PRO A 727 4.87 16.85 -25.20
C PRO A 727 5.31 17.51 -26.52
N GLU A 728 5.33 18.85 -26.57
CA GLU A 728 6.10 19.53 -27.58
C GLU A 728 7.60 19.33 -27.30
N PRO A 729 8.42 19.11 -28.33
CA PRO A 729 9.86 19.00 -28.15
C PRO A 729 10.43 20.41 -27.88
N LEU A 730 11.01 20.59 -26.70
CA LEU A 730 11.89 21.72 -26.43
C LEU A 730 13.16 21.58 -27.27
N ARG A 731 13.38 22.57 -28.14
CA ARG A 731 14.64 22.82 -28.88
C ARG A 731 15.79 23.15 -27.93
#